data_e8e36957b9135e118f797ac8eaaad70f
#
_entry.id   e8e36957b9135e118f797ac8eaaad70f
#
_cell.length_a   1.000
_cell.length_b   1.000
_cell.length_c   1.000
_cell.angle_alpha   90.00
_cell.angle_beta   90.00
_cell.angle_gamma   90.00
#
_symmetry.space_group_name_H-M   'P 1'
#
loop_
_entity.id
_entity.type
_entity.pdbx_description
1 polymer ?
#
loop_
_entity_poly.entity_id
_entity_poly.type
_entity_poly.pdbx_seq_one_letter_code
_entity_poly.pdbx_strand_id
1 'polypeptide(L)'
;MKYEKMNNLFLRQSYLDSWEDYERSLKKKSFIKWDYIILTASNEAQATAYRNQIENRLEKGLLPEETMYAVLPDPEGKRVGSGGATFQVMRYIAEQETERENPFKNRRILVIHSGGDSKRVPQYSAIGKLFSPVPRELPDGRSSTLFDEFIVGMSGVPSRIQEGMLVLSGDVLLLFNPLQIDAQFDGAAAISIKEPVATGKNHGVFLNDGHDYVKCFLHKQTEERLREMGAVNKAGNVDLDTGAVLFGSALLQALFRLISTGGKVDEKKFRQFCNEEARISFYGDFLYPLANDSTLEDFYKEAAEGQLNEALHECRTQIWNAIHLFSMKLLCLSPAEFIHFGTTRELRSLVTKDVQDYEFLDWKMQVNSAVQKEGFAAHNAYVGSRAKIGKEAYLENCYILGNSEVGDGTVLSHVRIMDRKIPEQIVMHGIELTGGKKVIRIYGVPDNPKGKYPGEVSFLSTTLNQFMAQNKVTKEELWKGEETYLWFADLYPVCDDWEDALDMAEIIYKMAHGTATKEEISRWRETERMSLYSSFNSADIEASCDQERFLENRILARCFIRNLEQGMYYADALKIFGKRGISKEIFQLLMEDAAEADFSLKIRIYHAVSCYMKKTRTIYDDLHYDALENDCFGTIQEVIYEEAEKKLPDSAGYRIVKDQVDIALPVRVNWGGGWTDTPPHCNEKGGVVLNAAMKLRGIYPVQITVKRLDELHVEFESKDIGVYTTVDSAAEIQDCHNPYDSFALHKAALIACGIIPVKEEADLQEILKRMGGGIYLSTQVYGVPKGSGLGTSSILSGACVKGIFEFLGQERTDAEIYDVVLGMEQIMSTGGGWQDQVGGLTEGIKLISTKPGIAQNLVVEKIEMPEEGKKELKERFALIYTGQRRLARNLLRDVVGGYIGSRPESLKALKEMKAIAVLMRFALEQGDIDEFAGLLNQHWELSCMLDAGTTNTCIDQILLVCEDLIDGKFISGAGGGGFIQVILKKDVTKEQLHERLHGVFQDSGVDVWDCELLV
;
A
#
# COMPACT_ATOMS: atom_id res chain seq x y z
N MET A 1 -26.02 -23.68 13.61
CA MET A 1 -26.10 -22.19 13.47
C MET A 1 -25.80 -21.39 14.75
N LYS A 2 -26.52 -21.58 15.88
CA LYS A 2 -26.24 -20.81 17.11
C LYS A 2 -24.98 -21.28 17.86
N TYR A 3 -24.75 -22.59 17.91
CA TYR A 3 -23.57 -23.22 18.51
C TYR A 3 -22.30 -22.97 17.69
N GLU A 4 -22.37 -23.14 16.41
CA GLU A 4 -21.30 -22.89 15.45
C GLU A 4 -20.81 -21.42 15.48
N LYS A 5 -21.74 -20.45 15.48
CA LYS A 5 -21.41 -19.03 15.65
C LYS A 5 -20.69 -18.73 16.97
N MET A 6 -21.01 -19.47 18.02
CA MET A 6 -20.37 -19.29 19.31
C MET A 6 -18.95 -19.88 19.31
N ASN A 7 -18.74 -21.04 18.68
CA ASN A 7 -17.40 -21.62 18.50
C ASN A 7 -16.50 -20.71 17.70
N ASN A 8 -17.00 -20.17 16.57
CA ASN A 8 -16.24 -19.24 15.74
C ASN A 8 -15.81 -17.98 16.50
N LEU A 9 -16.67 -17.46 17.38
CA LEU A 9 -16.32 -16.32 18.23
C LEU A 9 -15.21 -16.67 19.23
N PHE A 10 -15.27 -17.87 19.85
CA PHE A 10 -14.21 -18.33 20.75
C PHE A 10 -12.88 -18.56 20.03
N LEU A 11 -12.92 -19.16 18.85
CA LEU A 11 -11.71 -19.39 18.05
C LEU A 11 -11.07 -18.06 17.58
N ARG A 12 -11.89 -17.10 17.16
CA ARG A 12 -11.42 -15.75 16.84
C ARG A 12 -10.75 -15.09 18.05
N GLN A 13 -11.39 -15.16 19.23
CA GLN A 13 -10.80 -14.60 20.45
C GLN A 13 -9.51 -15.32 20.82
N SER A 14 -9.48 -16.65 20.73
CA SER A 14 -8.27 -17.44 20.99
C SER A 14 -7.11 -17.04 20.06
N TYR A 15 -7.42 -16.76 18.80
CA TYR A 15 -6.40 -16.27 17.87
C TYR A 15 -5.88 -14.88 18.25
N LEU A 16 -6.77 -13.96 18.63
CA LEU A 16 -6.37 -12.62 19.09
C LEU A 16 -5.53 -12.68 20.38
N ASP A 17 -5.86 -13.57 21.30
CA ASP A 17 -5.06 -13.81 22.51
C ASP A 17 -3.67 -14.36 22.15
N SER A 18 -3.60 -15.31 21.21
CA SER A 18 -2.32 -15.83 20.70
C SER A 18 -1.49 -14.75 19.99
N TRP A 19 -2.15 -13.84 19.25
CA TRP A 19 -1.48 -12.69 18.64
C TRP A 19 -0.89 -11.75 19.70
N GLU A 20 -1.63 -11.48 20.77
CA GLU A 20 -1.13 -10.67 21.88
C GLU A 20 0.08 -11.34 22.58
N ASP A 21 0.04 -12.64 22.78
CA ASP A 21 1.17 -13.40 23.33
C ASP A 21 2.38 -13.38 22.38
N TYR A 22 2.15 -13.48 21.07
CA TYR A 22 3.19 -13.30 20.06
C TYR A 22 3.84 -11.91 20.16
N GLU A 23 3.03 -10.82 20.18
CA GLU A 23 3.57 -9.48 20.35
C GLU A 23 4.34 -9.28 21.67
N ARG A 24 3.87 -9.92 22.76
CA ARG A 24 4.58 -9.93 24.05
C ARG A 24 5.91 -10.65 23.95
N SER A 25 5.95 -11.76 23.21
CA SER A 25 7.19 -12.53 23.00
C SER A 25 8.26 -11.73 22.25
N LEU A 26 7.87 -10.84 21.35
CA LEU A 26 8.80 -9.94 20.64
C LEU A 26 9.30 -8.78 21.53
N LYS A 27 8.45 -8.25 22.42
CA LYS A 27 8.70 -6.98 23.12
C LYS A 27 9.24 -7.16 24.55
N LYS A 28 8.90 -8.27 25.23
CA LYS A 28 9.17 -8.45 26.67
C LYS A 28 10.16 -9.59 26.92
N LYS A 29 11.34 -9.26 27.45
CA LYS A 29 12.35 -10.26 27.85
C LYS A 29 11.85 -11.23 28.92
N SER A 30 10.95 -10.78 29.82
CA SER A 30 10.38 -11.62 30.88
C SER A 30 9.27 -12.57 30.42
N PHE A 31 8.81 -12.45 29.16
CA PHE A 31 7.82 -13.37 28.62
C PHE A 31 8.44 -14.74 28.36
N ILE A 32 7.76 -15.80 28.77
CA ILE A 32 8.24 -17.19 28.60
C ILE A 32 8.12 -17.56 27.12
N LYS A 33 9.24 -17.92 26.50
CA LYS A 33 9.36 -18.23 25.07
C LYS A 33 9.81 -19.68 24.88
N TRP A 34 9.78 -20.13 23.62
CA TRP A 34 10.47 -21.35 23.24
C TRP A 34 11.98 -21.15 23.38
N ASP A 35 12.68 -22.12 23.98
CA ASP A 35 14.14 -22.11 23.98
C ASP A 35 14.67 -22.47 22.59
N TYR A 36 14.00 -23.43 21.90
CA TYR A 36 14.34 -23.87 20.55
C TYR A 36 13.09 -23.94 19.67
N ILE A 37 13.23 -23.49 18.42
CA ILE A 37 12.29 -23.73 17.33
C ILE A 37 13.07 -24.38 16.20
N ILE A 38 12.77 -25.64 15.89
CA ILE A 38 13.53 -26.47 14.96
C ILE A 38 12.62 -26.95 13.82
N LEU A 39 13.05 -26.68 12.58
CA LEU A 39 12.38 -27.18 11.38
C LEU A 39 13.16 -28.36 10.82
N THR A 40 12.46 -29.40 10.36
CA THR A 40 13.10 -30.45 9.56
C THR A 40 12.91 -30.16 8.07
N ALA A 41 13.88 -30.54 7.24
CA ALA A 41 13.86 -30.34 5.80
C ALA A 41 14.27 -31.63 5.07
N SER A 42 13.81 -31.82 3.83
CA SER A 42 14.10 -33.03 3.05
C SER A 42 15.53 -33.08 2.49
N ASN A 43 16.15 -31.89 2.30
CA ASN A 43 17.50 -31.75 1.78
C ASN A 43 18.07 -30.37 2.12
N GLU A 44 19.36 -30.14 1.77
CA GLU A 44 20.05 -28.90 2.08
C GLU A 44 19.48 -27.69 1.33
N ALA A 45 18.99 -27.86 0.09
CA ALA A 45 18.37 -26.78 -0.66
C ALA A 45 17.11 -26.25 0.05
N GLN A 46 16.21 -27.16 0.47
CA GLN A 46 15.03 -26.79 1.24
C GLN A 46 15.41 -26.20 2.60
N ALA A 47 16.44 -26.73 3.27
CA ALA A 47 16.91 -26.17 4.53
C ALA A 47 17.45 -24.75 4.36
N THR A 48 18.17 -24.46 3.30
CA THR A 48 18.64 -23.11 2.96
C THR A 48 17.47 -22.16 2.75
N ALA A 49 16.45 -22.59 2.01
CA ALA A 49 15.21 -21.81 1.85
C ALA A 49 14.59 -21.43 3.20
N TYR A 50 14.47 -22.38 4.08
CA TYR A 50 13.88 -22.16 5.40
C TYR A 50 14.74 -21.24 6.28
N ARG A 51 16.08 -21.39 6.24
CA ARG A 51 17.00 -20.48 6.94
C ARG A 51 16.82 -19.04 6.45
N ASN A 52 16.82 -18.80 5.14
CA ASN A 52 16.64 -17.47 4.55
C ASN A 52 15.30 -16.85 4.99
N GLN A 53 14.24 -17.65 5.04
CA GLN A 53 12.92 -17.18 5.50
C GLN A 53 12.91 -16.82 6.99
N ILE A 54 13.62 -17.57 7.82
CA ILE A 54 13.78 -17.29 9.26
C ILE A 54 14.65 -16.05 9.47
N GLU A 55 15.81 -15.97 8.80
CA GLU A 55 16.74 -14.84 8.89
C GLU A 55 16.05 -13.52 8.50
N ASN A 56 15.31 -13.50 7.39
CA ASN A 56 14.54 -12.34 6.97
C ASN A 56 13.53 -11.88 8.04
N ARG A 57 12.90 -12.82 8.74
CA ARG A 57 11.97 -12.50 9.83
C ARG A 57 12.68 -12.00 11.08
N LEU A 58 13.85 -12.54 11.40
CA LEU A 58 14.69 -12.07 12.51
C LEU A 58 15.18 -10.64 12.26
N GLU A 59 15.71 -10.35 11.07
CA GLU A 59 16.15 -9.02 10.67
C GLU A 59 15.03 -7.96 10.77
N LYS A 60 13.79 -8.38 10.49
CA LYS A 60 12.61 -7.53 10.60
C LYS A 60 12.01 -7.47 12.02
N GLY A 61 12.63 -8.13 13.00
CA GLY A 61 12.12 -8.20 14.37
C GLY A 61 10.76 -8.89 14.50
N LEU A 62 10.49 -9.87 13.64
CA LEU A 62 9.23 -10.64 13.60
C LEU A 62 9.32 -11.97 14.34
N LEU A 63 10.47 -12.31 14.85
CA LEU A 63 10.73 -13.51 15.67
C LEU A 63 11.45 -13.13 16.96
N PRO A 64 11.19 -13.81 18.08
CA PRO A 64 11.91 -13.58 19.33
C PRO A 64 13.42 -13.85 19.19
N GLU A 65 14.25 -12.86 19.49
CA GLU A 65 15.72 -12.96 19.37
C GLU A 65 16.36 -13.95 20.35
N GLU A 66 15.75 -14.18 21.53
CA GLU A 66 16.28 -15.08 22.54
C GLU A 66 15.97 -16.56 22.27
N THR A 67 15.15 -16.87 21.28
CA THR A 67 14.85 -18.24 20.83
C THR A 67 15.91 -18.71 19.85
N MET A 68 16.40 -19.93 20.01
CA MET A 68 17.35 -20.53 19.07
C MET A 68 16.60 -21.21 17.93
N TYR A 69 16.87 -20.77 16.69
CA TYR A 69 16.28 -21.33 15.48
C TYR A 69 17.26 -22.26 14.77
N ALA A 70 16.79 -23.42 14.35
CA ALA A 70 17.60 -24.34 13.56
C ALA A 70 16.77 -24.98 12.44
N VAL A 71 17.42 -25.28 11.32
CA VAL A 71 16.82 -26.05 10.23
C VAL A 71 17.73 -27.23 9.93
N LEU A 72 17.18 -28.42 10.09
CA LEU A 72 17.92 -29.68 10.00
C LEU A 72 17.47 -30.47 8.76
N PRO A 73 18.29 -30.56 7.69
CA PRO A 73 18.01 -31.37 6.53
C PRO A 73 18.21 -32.86 6.80
N ASP A 74 17.50 -33.72 6.08
CA ASP A 74 17.78 -35.15 6.10
C ASP A 74 19.23 -35.42 5.70
N PRO A 75 19.97 -36.30 6.42
CA PRO A 75 21.38 -36.54 6.15
C PRO A 75 21.64 -36.99 4.71
N GLU A 76 22.59 -36.37 4.04
CA GLU A 76 22.96 -36.60 2.64
C GLU A 76 21.76 -36.49 1.67
N GLY A 77 20.66 -35.81 2.08
CA GLY A 77 19.42 -35.75 1.30
C GLY A 77 18.66 -37.07 1.21
N LYS A 78 19.03 -38.05 2.01
CA LYS A 78 18.36 -39.36 2.09
C LYS A 78 17.27 -39.34 3.13
N ARG A 79 16.10 -39.86 2.80
CA ARG A 79 14.95 -39.90 3.69
C ARG A 79 15.16 -40.82 4.88
N VAL A 80 15.15 -40.24 6.05
CA VAL A 80 15.34 -41.01 7.31
C VAL A 80 14.06 -41.27 8.07
N GLY A 81 12.91 -40.77 7.55
CA GLY A 81 11.62 -40.84 8.22
C GLY A 81 11.44 -39.74 9.29
N SER A 82 10.21 -39.52 9.69
CA SER A 82 9.87 -38.47 10.69
C SER A 82 10.48 -38.77 12.07
N GLY A 83 10.60 -40.04 12.46
CA GLY A 83 11.27 -40.47 13.68
C GLY A 83 12.79 -40.29 13.58
N GLY A 84 13.39 -40.63 12.43
CA GLY A 84 14.81 -40.38 12.17
C GLY A 84 15.16 -38.90 12.24
N ALA A 85 14.34 -38.05 11.69
CA ALA A 85 14.46 -36.59 11.78
C ALA A 85 14.31 -36.10 13.24
N THR A 86 13.46 -36.75 14.06
CA THR A 86 13.35 -36.45 15.49
C THR A 86 14.63 -36.82 16.23
N PHE A 87 15.28 -37.94 15.91
CA PHE A 87 16.60 -38.28 16.49
C PHE A 87 17.67 -37.26 16.08
N GLN A 88 17.60 -36.72 14.89
CA GLN A 88 18.51 -35.66 14.45
C GLN A 88 18.31 -34.36 15.27
N VAL A 89 17.04 -34.00 15.56
CA VAL A 89 16.72 -32.88 16.45
C VAL A 89 17.30 -33.14 17.85
N MET A 90 17.13 -34.35 18.40
CA MET A 90 17.70 -34.73 19.71
C MET A 90 19.22 -34.64 19.72
N ARG A 91 19.87 -35.09 18.65
CA ARG A 91 21.32 -34.95 18.45
C ARG A 91 21.74 -33.49 18.52
N TYR A 92 21.08 -32.63 17.70
CA TYR A 92 21.36 -31.20 17.63
C TYR A 92 21.27 -30.55 19.02
N ILE A 93 20.18 -30.77 19.75
CA ILE A 93 19.99 -30.21 21.09
C ILE A 93 21.07 -30.70 22.05
N ALA A 94 21.40 -31.99 22.03
CA ALA A 94 22.44 -32.53 22.90
C ALA A 94 23.85 -31.97 22.60
N GLU A 95 24.13 -31.63 21.36
CA GLU A 95 25.36 -30.95 20.94
C GLU A 95 25.39 -29.46 21.38
N GLN A 96 24.24 -28.81 21.55
CA GLN A 96 24.13 -27.44 22.12
C GLN A 96 24.20 -27.45 23.65
N GLU A 97 23.64 -28.45 24.31
CA GLU A 97 23.49 -28.55 25.77
C GLU A 97 24.56 -29.49 26.42
N THR A 98 25.80 -29.40 25.99
CA THR A 98 26.92 -30.31 26.34
C THR A 98 27.23 -30.44 27.82
N GLU A 99 26.84 -29.45 28.65
CA GLU A 99 27.14 -29.44 30.09
C GLU A 99 26.06 -30.14 30.92
N ARG A 100 24.98 -30.66 30.32
CA ARG A 100 23.82 -31.23 31.00
C ARG A 100 23.80 -32.76 30.89
N GLU A 101 23.50 -33.44 31.97
CA GLU A 101 23.26 -34.88 31.96
C GLU A 101 22.00 -35.28 31.17
N ASN A 102 20.92 -34.46 31.28
CA ASN A 102 19.74 -34.54 30.44
C ASN A 102 19.61 -33.21 29.63
N PRO A 103 19.91 -33.24 28.34
CA PRO A 103 19.89 -32.03 27.50
C PRO A 103 18.50 -31.46 27.31
N PHE A 104 17.43 -32.21 27.57
CA PHE A 104 16.04 -31.77 27.38
C PHE A 104 15.41 -31.20 28.66
N LYS A 105 16.06 -31.37 29.81
CA LYS A 105 15.54 -30.93 31.11
C LYS A 105 15.54 -29.41 31.20
N ASN A 106 14.39 -28.83 31.61
CA ASN A 106 14.16 -27.39 31.66
C ASN A 106 14.35 -26.70 30.30
N ARG A 107 14.00 -27.40 29.21
CA ARG A 107 13.97 -26.84 27.85
C ARG A 107 12.58 -26.97 27.23
N ARG A 108 12.13 -25.91 26.60
CA ARG A 108 10.87 -25.83 25.83
C ARG A 108 11.24 -25.84 24.37
N ILE A 109 10.88 -26.90 23.68
CA ILE A 109 11.34 -27.16 22.30
C ILE A 109 10.11 -27.28 21.43
N LEU A 110 10.08 -26.51 20.34
CA LEU A 110 9.10 -26.64 19.28
C LEU A 110 9.78 -27.26 18.05
N VAL A 111 9.24 -28.36 17.57
CA VAL A 111 9.71 -29.02 16.34
C VAL A 111 8.58 -29.01 15.32
N ILE A 112 8.85 -28.54 14.13
CA ILE A 112 7.90 -28.58 13.03
C ILE A 112 8.46 -29.54 11.97
N HIS A 113 7.78 -30.68 11.80
CA HIS A 113 8.11 -31.67 10.80
C HIS A 113 7.64 -31.19 9.42
N SER A 114 8.54 -30.57 8.66
CA SER A 114 8.26 -30.04 7.33
C SER A 114 9.16 -30.65 6.24
N GLY A 115 9.92 -31.69 6.59
CA GLY A 115 10.69 -32.49 5.65
C GLY A 115 9.77 -33.32 4.75
N GLY A 116 9.93 -33.19 3.43
CA GLY A 116 9.16 -33.93 2.47
C GLY A 116 9.14 -33.20 1.13
N ASP A 117 9.07 -33.95 0.01
CA ASP A 117 9.16 -33.36 -1.33
C ASP A 117 7.89 -32.61 -1.76
N SER A 118 6.88 -32.49 -0.91
CA SER A 118 5.58 -31.87 -1.24
C SER A 118 4.92 -32.42 -2.50
N LYS A 119 5.11 -33.71 -2.80
CA LYS A 119 4.68 -34.36 -4.07
C LYS A 119 3.22 -34.13 -4.43
N ARG A 120 2.33 -33.96 -3.42
CA ARG A 120 0.89 -33.71 -3.63
C ARG A 120 0.55 -32.24 -3.88
N VAL A 121 1.53 -31.34 -3.64
CA VAL A 121 1.42 -29.90 -3.89
C VAL A 121 2.74 -29.42 -4.52
N PRO A 122 3.02 -29.83 -5.79
CA PRO A 122 4.34 -29.62 -6.41
C PRO A 122 4.79 -28.17 -6.50
N GLN A 123 3.87 -27.20 -6.54
CA GLN A 123 4.20 -25.77 -6.55
C GLN A 123 4.95 -25.34 -5.28
N TYR A 124 4.81 -26.05 -4.16
CA TYR A 124 5.57 -25.78 -2.93
C TYR A 124 6.73 -26.75 -2.71
N SER A 125 7.13 -27.53 -3.71
CA SER A 125 8.24 -28.47 -3.54
C SER A 125 9.57 -27.76 -3.26
N ALA A 126 9.85 -26.64 -3.91
CA ALA A 126 11.10 -25.89 -3.76
C ALA A 126 11.17 -25.12 -2.44
N ILE A 127 10.18 -24.30 -2.15
CA ILE A 127 10.15 -23.43 -0.94
C ILE A 127 9.61 -24.15 0.31
N GLY A 128 8.96 -25.32 0.13
CA GLY A 128 8.30 -26.09 1.17
C GLY A 128 6.91 -25.57 1.57
N LYS A 129 6.04 -26.52 1.92
CA LYS A 129 4.63 -26.22 2.31
C LYS A 129 4.51 -25.28 3.52
N LEU A 130 5.50 -25.30 4.40
CA LEU A 130 5.47 -24.50 5.63
C LEU A 130 5.40 -22.98 5.36
N PHE A 131 5.93 -22.54 4.23
CA PHE A 131 5.88 -21.13 3.83
C PHE A 131 4.80 -20.86 2.79
N SER A 132 3.84 -21.78 2.59
CA SER A 132 2.69 -21.53 1.73
C SER A 132 1.81 -20.42 2.33
N PRO A 133 1.20 -19.58 1.47
CA PRO A 133 0.33 -18.52 1.93
C PRO A 133 -0.93 -19.04 2.64
N VAL A 134 -1.32 -18.34 3.70
CA VAL A 134 -2.63 -18.46 4.32
C VAL A 134 -3.49 -17.27 3.83
N PRO A 135 -4.77 -17.49 3.45
CA PRO A 135 -5.56 -16.46 2.75
C PRO A 135 -6.06 -15.34 3.70
N ARG A 136 -5.14 -14.70 4.40
CA ARG A 136 -5.41 -13.59 5.33
C ARG A 136 -4.23 -12.62 5.45
N GLU A 137 -4.52 -11.45 5.98
CA GLU A 137 -3.51 -10.56 6.54
C GLU A 137 -3.44 -10.75 8.05
N LEU A 138 -2.24 -10.73 8.59
CA LEU A 138 -2.01 -10.69 10.03
C LEU A 138 -2.49 -9.34 10.61
N PRO A 139 -2.76 -9.23 11.92
CA PRO A 139 -3.22 -7.97 12.52
C PRO A 139 -2.28 -6.77 12.34
N ASP A 140 -1.02 -6.98 11.95
CA ASP A 140 -0.07 -5.93 11.60
C ASP A 140 -0.06 -5.56 10.10
N GLY A 141 -0.93 -6.17 9.29
CA GLY A 141 -1.12 -5.91 7.87
C GLY A 141 -0.21 -6.69 6.92
N ARG A 142 0.66 -7.59 7.44
CA ARG A 142 1.46 -8.48 6.60
C ARG A 142 0.64 -9.65 6.07
N SER A 143 1.01 -10.16 4.89
CA SER A 143 0.52 -11.46 4.41
C SER A 143 0.96 -12.56 5.38
N SER A 144 0.11 -13.55 5.59
CA SER A 144 0.37 -14.68 6.47
C SER A 144 0.87 -15.88 5.68
N THR A 145 1.83 -16.62 6.26
CA THR A 145 2.20 -17.97 5.82
C THR A 145 1.86 -18.99 6.91
N LEU A 146 1.84 -20.27 6.55
CA LEU A 146 1.57 -21.33 7.54
C LEU A 146 2.61 -21.29 8.68
N PHE A 147 3.88 -20.96 8.40
CA PHE A 147 4.90 -20.76 9.43
C PHE A 147 4.54 -19.61 10.38
N ASP A 148 4.10 -18.47 9.87
CA ASP A 148 3.70 -17.33 10.70
C ASP A 148 2.53 -17.70 11.61
N GLU A 149 1.56 -18.49 11.10
CA GLU A 149 0.43 -19.00 11.90
C GLU A 149 0.90 -19.95 13.01
N PHE A 150 1.89 -20.81 12.75
CA PHE A 150 2.47 -21.66 13.80
C PHE A 150 3.16 -20.81 14.88
N ILE A 151 3.95 -19.84 14.49
CA ILE A 151 4.65 -18.97 15.46
C ILE A 151 3.64 -18.21 16.32
N VAL A 152 2.59 -17.64 15.72
CA VAL A 152 1.53 -16.93 16.44
C VAL A 152 0.75 -17.89 17.34
N GLY A 153 0.22 -18.99 16.79
CA GLY A 153 -0.62 -19.94 17.51
C GLY A 153 0.07 -20.64 18.67
N MET A 154 1.38 -20.87 18.56
CA MET A 154 2.18 -21.56 19.57
C MET A 154 2.89 -20.61 20.55
N SER A 155 2.75 -19.29 20.44
CA SER A 155 3.44 -18.32 21.30
C SER A 155 3.01 -18.38 22.77
N GLY A 156 1.79 -18.77 23.07
CA GLY A 156 1.27 -18.91 24.44
C GLY A 156 1.64 -20.26 25.11
N VAL A 157 1.98 -21.28 24.32
CA VAL A 157 2.22 -22.66 24.82
C VAL A 157 3.40 -22.76 25.79
N PRO A 158 4.56 -22.07 25.60
CA PRO A 158 5.69 -22.15 26.54
C PRO A 158 5.34 -21.80 27.98
N SER A 159 4.34 -20.95 28.18
CA SER A 159 3.87 -20.58 29.53
C SER A 159 3.08 -21.71 30.22
N ARG A 160 2.64 -22.73 29.47
CA ARG A 160 1.80 -23.85 29.93
C ARG A 160 2.60 -25.11 30.23
N ILE A 161 3.87 -25.18 29.81
CA ILE A 161 4.76 -26.31 29.99
C ILE A 161 6.02 -25.88 30.74
N GLN A 162 6.55 -26.76 31.60
CA GLN A 162 7.83 -26.50 32.26
C GLN A 162 8.99 -26.88 31.37
N GLU A 163 8.88 -28.00 30.68
CA GLU A 163 9.91 -28.60 29.81
C GLU A 163 9.24 -29.58 28.85
N GLY A 164 9.92 -29.91 27.78
CA GLY A 164 9.45 -30.90 26.80
C GLY A 164 9.58 -30.43 25.36
N MET A 165 9.24 -31.31 24.44
CA MET A 165 9.28 -31.11 23.02
C MET A 165 7.87 -31.23 22.42
N LEU A 166 7.32 -30.15 21.92
CA LEU A 166 6.11 -30.16 21.11
C LEU A 166 6.50 -30.40 19.65
N VAL A 167 5.98 -31.48 19.08
CA VAL A 167 6.16 -31.83 17.67
C VAL A 167 4.88 -31.53 16.93
N LEU A 168 4.97 -30.83 15.80
CA LEU A 168 3.86 -30.48 14.93
C LEU A 168 4.08 -30.99 13.50
N SER A 169 2.99 -31.36 12.80
CA SER A 169 3.02 -31.59 11.35
C SER A 169 3.03 -30.25 10.60
N GLY A 170 3.97 -30.06 9.67
CA GLY A 170 4.15 -28.79 8.93
C GLY A 170 3.14 -28.54 7.80
N ASP A 171 2.07 -29.35 7.69
CA ASP A 171 1.03 -29.20 6.68
C ASP A 171 -0.40 -29.06 7.29
N VAL A 172 -0.47 -28.83 8.59
CA VAL A 172 -1.73 -28.69 9.33
C VAL A 172 -1.72 -27.42 10.15
N LEU A 173 -2.67 -26.54 9.92
CA LEU A 173 -2.93 -25.41 10.82
C LEU A 173 -3.89 -25.88 11.93
N LEU A 174 -3.41 -25.86 13.18
CA LEU A 174 -4.18 -26.18 14.37
C LEU A 174 -4.44 -24.91 15.16
N LEU A 175 -5.72 -24.56 15.29
CA LEU A 175 -6.17 -23.38 16.04
C LEU A 175 -6.86 -23.83 17.33
N PHE A 176 -6.40 -23.33 18.45
CA PHE A 176 -6.96 -23.61 19.77
C PHE A 176 -6.50 -22.55 20.79
N ASN A 177 -7.11 -22.55 21.96
CA ASN A 177 -6.63 -21.72 23.05
C ASN A 177 -5.54 -22.45 23.84
N PRO A 178 -4.28 -21.92 23.95
CA PRO A 178 -3.19 -22.55 24.70
C PRO A 178 -3.53 -22.87 26.16
N LEU A 179 -4.52 -22.20 26.76
CA LEU A 179 -4.99 -22.49 28.11
C LEU A 179 -5.62 -23.88 28.25
N GLN A 180 -6.00 -24.54 27.15
CA GLN A 180 -6.52 -25.92 27.16
C GLN A 180 -5.43 -26.97 27.34
N ILE A 181 -4.14 -26.61 27.24
CA ILE A 181 -3.03 -27.55 27.44
C ILE A 181 -2.85 -27.77 28.95
N ASP A 182 -3.13 -29.00 29.39
CA ASP A 182 -2.75 -29.49 30.69
C ASP A 182 -1.40 -30.21 30.61
N ALA A 183 -0.38 -29.59 31.17
CA ALA A 183 1.00 -30.07 31.13
C ALA A 183 1.33 -31.16 32.20
N GLN A 184 0.33 -31.66 32.94
CA GLN A 184 0.55 -32.73 33.92
C GLN A 184 0.38 -34.10 33.25
N PHE A 185 1.49 -34.65 32.77
CA PHE A 185 1.56 -35.97 32.16
C PHE A 185 2.93 -36.61 32.39
N ASP A 186 2.96 -37.93 32.37
CA ASP A 186 4.21 -38.72 32.40
C ASP A 186 4.37 -39.43 31.05
N GLY A 187 5.44 -39.15 30.34
CA GLY A 187 5.70 -39.66 28.99
C GLY A 187 5.32 -38.70 27.88
N ALA A 188 4.15 -38.88 27.27
CA ALA A 188 3.68 -38.04 26.16
C ALA A 188 2.26 -37.52 26.40
N ALA A 189 1.90 -36.46 25.64
CA ALA A 189 0.52 -35.97 25.54
C ALA A 189 0.16 -35.75 24.08
N ALA A 190 -0.78 -36.51 23.54
CA ALA A 190 -1.30 -36.36 22.19
C ALA A 190 -2.43 -35.35 22.17
N ILE A 191 -2.37 -34.41 21.24
CA ILE A 191 -3.39 -33.38 21.05
C ILE A 191 -4.41 -33.89 20.01
N SER A 192 -5.67 -33.94 20.38
CA SER A 192 -6.77 -34.37 19.52
C SER A 192 -7.91 -33.36 19.48
N ILE A 193 -8.73 -33.44 18.44
CA ILE A 193 -10.00 -32.72 18.30
C ILE A 193 -11.12 -33.69 17.94
N LYS A 194 -12.36 -33.27 18.13
CA LYS A 194 -13.54 -34.08 17.75
C LYS A 194 -13.92 -33.76 16.31
N GLU A 195 -13.71 -34.74 15.42
CA GLU A 195 -14.04 -34.64 14.01
C GLU A 195 -15.00 -35.76 13.57
N PRO A 196 -15.82 -35.52 12.48
CA PRO A 196 -16.65 -36.60 11.92
C PRO A 196 -15.83 -37.84 11.53
N VAL A 197 -16.40 -39.03 11.69
CA VAL A 197 -15.73 -40.28 11.33
C VAL A 197 -15.28 -40.33 9.87
N ALA A 198 -15.98 -39.63 9.00
CA ALA A 198 -15.60 -39.51 7.58
C ALA A 198 -14.24 -38.80 7.39
N THR A 199 -13.87 -37.85 8.24
CA THR A 199 -12.54 -37.24 8.33
C THR A 199 -11.53 -38.22 8.91
N GLY A 200 -11.92 -38.90 10.00
CA GLY A 200 -11.07 -39.84 10.74
C GLY A 200 -10.49 -40.98 9.90
N LYS A 201 -11.21 -41.46 8.88
CA LYS A 201 -10.70 -42.56 8.01
C LYS A 201 -9.44 -42.19 7.20
N ASN A 202 -9.19 -40.91 7.01
CA ASN A 202 -8.04 -40.41 6.23
C ASN A 202 -6.83 -40.06 7.12
N HIS A 203 -7.04 -40.04 8.46
CA HIS A 203 -6.06 -39.60 9.44
C HIS A 203 -5.83 -40.67 10.52
N GLY A 204 -5.04 -40.37 11.52
CA GLY A 204 -4.96 -41.13 12.75
C GLY A 204 -6.19 -40.87 13.65
N VAL A 205 -6.59 -41.85 14.38
CA VAL A 205 -7.66 -41.76 15.40
C VAL A 205 -7.18 -42.37 16.73
N PHE A 206 -7.32 -41.63 17.79
CA PHE A 206 -7.05 -42.13 19.12
C PHE A 206 -8.31 -42.76 19.74
N LEU A 207 -8.15 -43.89 20.38
CA LEU A 207 -9.16 -44.48 21.22
C LEU A 207 -8.83 -44.18 22.69
N ASN A 208 -9.73 -43.48 23.39
CA ASN A 208 -9.56 -43.14 24.81
C ASN A 208 -9.87 -44.37 25.70
N ASP A 209 -9.06 -44.56 26.75
CA ASP A 209 -9.28 -45.63 27.75
C ASP A 209 -10.36 -45.33 28.80
N GLY A 210 -10.93 -44.13 28.78
CA GLY A 210 -11.90 -43.61 29.73
C GLY A 210 -11.29 -42.88 30.93
N HIS A 211 -9.95 -42.76 30.99
CA HIS A 211 -9.19 -42.07 32.02
C HIS A 211 -8.23 -41.00 31.43
N ASP A 212 -8.58 -40.47 30.25
CA ASP A 212 -7.80 -39.46 29.49
C ASP A 212 -6.46 -39.96 28.98
N TYR A 213 -6.28 -41.28 28.80
CA TYR A 213 -5.10 -41.83 28.14
C TYR A 213 -5.46 -42.58 26.87
N VAL A 214 -4.47 -42.66 25.98
CA VAL A 214 -4.63 -43.35 24.69
C VAL A 214 -4.58 -44.84 24.93
N LYS A 215 -5.75 -45.51 24.71
CA LYS A 215 -5.87 -46.93 24.75
C LYS A 215 -5.24 -47.61 23.54
N CYS A 216 -5.58 -47.09 22.35
CA CYS A 216 -5.11 -47.61 21.06
C CYS A 216 -5.00 -46.48 20.06
N PHE A 217 -4.00 -46.56 19.17
CA PHE A 217 -3.81 -45.65 18.05
C PHE A 217 -4.20 -46.34 16.74
N LEU A 218 -5.19 -45.80 16.03
CA LEU A 218 -5.80 -46.40 14.85
C LEU A 218 -5.45 -45.55 13.62
N HIS A 219 -4.45 -46.00 12.86
CA HIS A 219 -3.97 -45.21 11.71
C HIS A 219 -4.72 -45.56 10.42
N LYS A 220 -5.44 -44.59 9.81
CA LYS A 220 -6.14 -44.70 8.52
C LYS A 220 -7.04 -45.93 8.39
N GLN A 221 -7.90 -46.18 9.34
CA GLN A 221 -8.82 -47.28 9.36
C GLN A 221 -10.14 -46.92 8.62
N THR A 222 -10.88 -47.97 8.15
CA THR A 222 -12.22 -47.78 7.58
C THR A 222 -13.22 -47.31 8.62
N GLU A 223 -14.31 -46.69 8.21
CA GLU A 223 -15.36 -46.22 9.13
C GLU A 223 -15.98 -47.39 9.88
N GLU A 224 -16.19 -48.56 9.23
CA GLU A 224 -16.68 -49.79 9.85
C GLU A 224 -15.74 -50.21 10.98
N ARG A 225 -14.43 -50.24 10.69
CA ARG A 225 -13.45 -50.65 11.70
C ARG A 225 -13.36 -49.68 12.87
N LEU A 226 -13.45 -48.35 12.62
CA LEU A 226 -13.46 -47.34 13.70
C LEU A 226 -14.70 -47.52 14.59
N ARG A 227 -15.88 -47.89 14.02
CA ARG A 227 -17.11 -48.18 14.78
C ARG A 227 -16.97 -49.46 15.58
N GLU A 228 -16.47 -50.55 14.98
CA GLU A 228 -16.23 -51.83 15.66
C GLU A 228 -15.33 -51.69 16.88
N MET A 229 -14.25 -50.90 16.74
CA MET A 229 -13.28 -50.62 17.82
C MET A 229 -13.83 -49.68 18.89
N GLY A 230 -15.02 -49.10 18.70
CA GLY A 230 -15.62 -48.14 19.64
C GLY A 230 -15.03 -46.77 19.64
N ALA A 231 -14.30 -46.40 18.59
CA ALA A 231 -13.67 -45.07 18.44
C ALA A 231 -14.68 -43.96 18.09
N VAL A 232 -15.87 -44.31 17.60
CA VAL A 232 -16.90 -43.37 17.20
C VAL A 232 -17.88 -43.10 18.36
N ASN A 233 -17.96 -41.86 18.80
CA ASN A 233 -18.89 -41.46 19.86
C ASN A 233 -20.35 -41.40 19.39
N LYS A 234 -21.30 -41.10 20.32
CA LYS A 234 -22.76 -41.05 20.05
C LYS A 234 -23.13 -39.95 19.02
N ALA A 235 -22.32 -38.93 18.84
CA ALA A 235 -22.52 -37.86 17.87
C ALA A 235 -21.95 -38.20 16.49
N GLY A 236 -21.30 -39.36 16.31
CA GLY A 236 -20.67 -39.74 15.05
C GLY A 236 -19.23 -39.24 14.86
N ASN A 237 -18.63 -38.67 15.92
CA ASN A 237 -17.30 -38.10 15.90
C ASN A 237 -16.25 -39.06 16.48
N VAL A 238 -15.00 -38.84 16.10
CA VAL A 238 -13.80 -39.54 16.58
C VAL A 238 -12.82 -38.55 17.21
N ASP A 239 -11.90 -39.05 18.03
CA ASP A 239 -10.73 -38.25 18.48
C ASP A 239 -9.65 -38.30 17.42
N LEU A 240 -9.62 -37.26 16.58
CA LEU A 240 -8.70 -37.15 15.46
C LEU A 240 -7.28 -36.86 15.97
N ASP A 241 -6.28 -37.54 15.42
CA ASP A 241 -4.88 -37.17 15.56
C ASP A 241 -4.59 -35.90 14.78
N THR A 242 -4.23 -34.83 15.47
CA THR A 242 -3.89 -33.52 14.86
C THR A 242 -2.45 -33.43 14.34
N GLY A 243 -1.66 -34.50 14.55
CA GLY A 243 -0.22 -34.46 14.28
C GLY A 243 0.59 -33.62 15.29
N ALA A 244 -0.04 -33.20 16.38
CA ALA A 244 0.60 -32.43 17.45
C ALA A 244 0.74 -33.30 18.71
N VAL A 245 2.00 -33.51 19.15
CA VAL A 245 2.30 -34.34 20.32
C VAL A 245 3.38 -33.70 21.18
N LEU A 246 3.14 -33.66 22.47
CA LEU A 246 4.11 -33.16 23.45
C LEU A 246 4.83 -34.31 24.13
N PHE A 247 6.15 -34.37 24.04
CA PHE A 247 7.03 -35.34 24.72
C PHE A 247 7.66 -34.71 25.95
N GLY A 248 7.54 -35.36 27.09
CA GLY A 248 8.21 -34.97 28.32
C GLY A 248 9.71 -35.28 28.30
N SER A 249 10.50 -34.58 29.12
CA SER A 249 11.97 -34.71 29.13
C SER A 249 12.46 -36.11 29.52
N ALA A 250 11.72 -36.85 30.35
CA ALA A 250 12.05 -38.24 30.71
C ALA A 250 11.92 -39.19 29.51
N LEU A 251 10.84 -39.08 28.73
CA LEU A 251 10.66 -39.84 27.49
C LEU A 251 11.73 -39.49 26.45
N LEU A 252 12.01 -38.19 26.26
CA LEU A 252 13.08 -37.73 25.37
C LEU A 252 14.44 -38.28 25.76
N GLN A 253 14.75 -38.34 27.05
CA GLN A 253 15.99 -38.91 27.56
C GLN A 253 16.05 -40.43 27.33
N ALA A 254 14.91 -41.15 27.43
CA ALA A 254 14.83 -42.56 27.12
C ALA A 254 15.14 -42.86 25.64
N LEU A 255 14.53 -42.09 24.74
CA LEU A 255 14.80 -42.16 23.30
C LEU A 255 16.26 -41.75 22.97
N PHE A 256 16.77 -40.69 23.59
CA PHE A 256 18.15 -40.23 23.37
C PHE A 256 19.21 -41.29 23.74
N ARG A 257 18.93 -42.10 24.74
CA ARG A 257 19.84 -43.22 25.13
C ARG A 257 20.02 -44.24 24.00
N LEU A 258 19.05 -44.37 23.09
CA LEU A 258 19.18 -45.25 21.92
C LEU A 258 20.29 -44.80 20.96
N ILE A 259 20.52 -43.47 20.87
CA ILE A 259 21.52 -42.88 19.97
C ILE A 259 22.76 -42.35 20.69
N SER A 260 22.91 -42.61 22.00
CA SER A 260 23.99 -42.06 22.81
C SER A 260 24.72 -43.13 23.66
N THR A 261 25.90 -42.81 24.11
CA THR A 261 26.72 -43.59 25.07
C THR A 261 27.36 -42.61 26.06
N GLY A 262 27.10 -42.81 27.36
CA GLY A 262 27.62 -41.93 28.40
C GLY A 262 27.16 -40.49 28.31
N GLY A 263 25.94 -40.24 27.81
CA GLY A 263 25.36 -38.89 27.63
C GLY A 263 25.84 -38.13 26.39
N LYS A 264 26.71 -38.71 25.57
CA LYS A 264 27.19 -38.14 24.31
C LYS A 264 26.67 -38.94 23.14
N VAL A 265 26.38 -38.27 22.01
CA VAL A 265 25.98 -38.94 20.78
C VAL A 265 27.00 -40.00 20.36
N ASP A 266 26.51 -41.22 20.09
CA ASP A 266 27.29 -42.33 19.56
C ASP A 266 26.96 -42.46 18.06
N GLU A 267 27.92 -42.15 17.22
CA GLU A 267 27.73 -42.06 15.78
C GLU A 267 27.28 -43.39 15.14
N LYS A 268 27.71 -44.51 15.69
CA LYS A 268 27.31 -45.84 15.19
C LYS A 268 25.84 -46.13 15.56
N LYS A 269 25.44 -45.82 16.78
CA LYS A 269 24.05 -45.97 17.24
C LYS A 269 23.16 -44.98 16.50
N PHE A 270 23.57 -43.71 16.34
CA PHE A 270 22.80 -42.72 15.62
C PHE A 270 22.49 -43.14 14.18
N ARG A 271 23.52 -43.63 13.45
CA ARG A 271 23.32 -44.13 12.07
C ARG A 271 22.41 -45.36 11.96
N GLN A 272 22.27 -46.16 13.02
CA GLN A 272 21.35 -47.29 13.06
C GLN A 272 19.89 -46.84 13.03
N PHE A 273 19.56 -45.71 13.70
CA PHE A 273 18.19 -45.16 13.78
C PHE A 273 17.91 -44.08 12.76
N CYS A 274 18.95 -43.38 12.26
CA CYS A 274 18.79 -42.27 11.32
C CYS A 274 19.41 -42.66 9.97
N ASN A 275 18.65 -43.45 9.18
CA ASN A 275 19.06 -43.92 7.86
C ASN A 275 17.84 -44.18 6.99
N GLU A 276 18.06 -44.35 5.67
CA GLU A 276 17.02 -44.57 4.67
C GLU A 276 16.43 -45.99 4.74
N GLU A 277 17.16 -46.98 5.25
CA GLU A 277 16.72 -48.36 5.28
C GLU A 277 15.69 -48.57 6.39
N ALA A 278 15.97 -48.09 7.62
CA ALA A 278 15.03 -48.17 8.75
C ALA A 278 13.86 -47.21 8.60
N ARG A 279 14.10 -45.98 8.17
CA ARG A 279 13.09 -44.92 7.91
C ARG A 279 12.03 -44.86 8.99
N ILE A 280 12.43 -44.61 10.21
CA ILE A 280 11.57 -44.62 11.39
C ILE A 280 10.51 -43.53 11.31
N SER A 281 9.26 -43.94 11.62
CA SER A 281 8.10 -43.04 11.69
C SER A 281 7.94 -42.45 13.09
N PHE A 282 7.77 -41.16 13.20
CA PHE A 282 7.39 -40.53 14.47
C PHE A 282 6.01 -41.05 14.95
N TYR A 283 5.03 -41.04 14.05
CA TYR A 283 3.64 -41.40 14.36
C TYR A 283 3.47 -42.92 14.55
N GLY A 284 4.06 -43.73 13.69
CA GLY A 284 3.97 -45.18 13.75
C GLY A 284 4.89 -45.79 14.80
N ASP A 285 6.14 -45.36 14.90
CA ASP A 285 7.16 -46.06 15.67
C ASP A 285 7.38 -45.46 17.08
N PHE A 286 7.04 -44.16 17.32
CA PHE A 286 7.15 -43.61 18.68
C PHE A 286 5.78 -43.60 19.41
N LEU A 287 4.67 -43.32 18.72
CA LEU A 287 3.38 -43.18 19.40
C LEU A 287 2.72 -44.53 19.69
N TYR A 288 2.87 -45.52 18.81
CA TYR A 288 2.24 -46.84 18.99
C TYR A 288 2.65 -47.53 20.31
N PRO A 289 3.96 -47.59 20.68
CA PRO A 289 4.37 -48.18 21.94
C PRO A 289 3.84 -47.51 23.21
N LEU A 290 3.41 -46.23 23.12
CA LEU A 290 2.90 -45.44 24.25
C LEU A 290 1.39 -45.64 24.50
N ALA A 291 0.69 -46.37 23.64
CA ALA A 291 -0.72 -46.69 23.81
C ALA A 291 -0.89 -47.88 24.80
N ASN A 292 -1.85 -47.79 25.73
CA ASN A 292 -1.97 -48.72 26.85
C ASN A 292 -2.23 -50.18 26.40
N ASP A 293 -2.96 -50.42 25.31
CA ASP A 293 -3.26 -51.74 24.78
C ASP A 293 -2.32 -52.20 23.66
N SER A 294 -1.17 -51.51 23.44
CA SER A 294 -0.22 -51.87 22.42
C SER A 294 0.53 -53.17 22.82
N THR A 295 0.90 -53.94 21.80
CA THR A 295 1.72 -55.14 21.97
C THR A 295 2.92 -55.12 21.02
N LEU A 296 4.03 -55.75 21.41
CA LEU A 296 5.23 -55.85 20.56
C LEU A 296 4.95 -56.62 19.28
N GLU A 297 4.12 -57.66 19.34
CA GLU A 297 3.75 -58.48 18.17
C GLU A 297 2.99 -57.71 17.12
N ASP A 298 2.02 -56.86 17.54
CA ASP A 298 1.25 -56.03 16.63
C ASP A 298 2.06 -54.82 16.16
N PHE A 299 2.97 -54.28 16.99
CA PHE A 299 3.89 -53.23 16.60
C PHE A 299 4.76 -53.58 15.40
N TYR A 300 5.18 -54.85 15.31
CA TYR A 300 5.93 -55.32 14.13
C TYR A 300 5.14 -55.32 12.85
N LYS A 301 3.79 -55.40 12.95
CA LYS A 301 2.85 -55.44 11.81
C LYS A 301 2.39 -54.02 11.36
N GLU A 302 2.66 -53.00 12.20
CA GLU A 302 2.23 -51.65 11.89
C GLU A 302 2.86 -51.13 10.59
N ALA A 303 2.13 -50.27 9.88
CA ALA A 303 2.56 -49.68 8.63
C ALA A 303 3.86 -48.87 8.81
N ALA A 304 4.81 -49.07 7.89
CA ALA A 304 6.08 -48.36 7.86
C ALA A 304 6.02 -47.14 6.91
N GLU A 305 6.79 -46.11 7.18
CA GLU A 305 7.03 -45.01 6.21
C GLU A 305 7.85 -45.48 5.00
N GLY A 306 8.70 -46.49 5.20
CA GLY A 306 9.45 -47.19 4.15
C GLY A 306 8.89 -48.61 3.90
N GLN A 307 9.77 -49.58 3.88
CA GLN A 307 9.43 -50.99 3.76
C GLN A 307 9.62 -51.70 5.11
N LEU A 308 8.77 -52.65 5.42
CA LEU A 308 9.00 -53.56 6.54
C LEU A 308 10.22 -54.44 6.21
N ASN A 309 11.32 -54.26 6.94
CA ASN A 309 12.58 -54.93 6.73
C ASN A 309 13.24 -55.26 8.13
N GLU A 310 14.36 -55.94 8.08
CA GLU A 310 15.07 -56.38 9.29
C GLU A 310 15.65 -55.21 10.08
N ALA A 311 16.14 -54.15 9.43
CA ALA A 311 16.68 -52.95 10.06
C ALA A 311 15.58 -52.19 10.85
N LEU A 312 14.39 -52.02 10.26
CA LEU A 312 13.26 -51.41 10.99
C LEU A 312 12.77 -52.31 12.13
N HIS A 313 12.74 -53.64 11.95
CA HIS A 313 12.33 -54.56 13.00
C HIS A 313 13.28 -54.48 14.21
N GLU A 314 14.57 -54.43 13.99
CA GLU A 314 15.58 -54.25 15.07
C GLU A 314 15.39 -52.88 15.77
N CYS A 315 15.20 -51.81 15.04
CA CYS A 315 14.92 -50.47 15.62
C CYS A 315 13.65 -50.48 16.45
N ARG A 316 12.55 -51.09 15.94
CA ARG A 316 11.26 -51.22 16.68
C ARG A 316 11.44 -51.95 18.00
N THR A 317 12.21 -53.05 18.02
CA THR A 317 12.52 -53.78 19.23
C THR A 317 13.19 -52.90 20.29
N GLN A 318 14.19 -52.11 19.89
CA GLN A 318 14.92 -51.22 20.80
C GLN A 318 14.04 -50.05 21.28
N ILE A 319 13.25 -49.46 20.39
CA ILE A 319 12.29 -48.37 20.71
C ILE A 319 11.25 -48.89 21.70
N TRP A 320 10.64 -50.05 21.45
CA TRP A 320 9.70 -50.66 22.37
C TRP A 320 10.29 -50.80 23.78
N ASN A 321 11.47 -51.41 23.89
CA ASN A 321 12.14 -51.64 25.18
C ASN A 321 12.45 -50.34 25.93
N ALA A 322 12.66 -49.23 25.18
CA ALA A 322 12.98 -47.94 25.78
C ALA A 322 11.73 -47.16 26.26
N ILE A 323 10.58 -47.30 25.59
CA ILE A 323 9.49 -46.35 25.84
C ILE A 323 8.11 -46.98 26.17
N HIS A 324 7.84 -48.27 25.98
CA HIS A 324 6.53 -48.90 26.21
C HIS A 324 6.02 -48.82 27.66
N LEU A 325 6.87 -48.46 28.63
CA LEU A 325 6.47 -48.23 30.01
C LEU A 325 5.95 -46.81 30.30
N PHE A 326 6.15 -45.89 29.35
CA PHE A 326 5.56 -44.56 29.43
C PHE A 326 4.11 -44.59 28.88
N SER A 327 3.29 -43.68 29.36
CA SER A 327 1.93 -43.54 28.89
C SER A 327 1.75 -42.31 28.03
N MET A 328 0.69 -42.28 27.21
CA MET A 328 0.31 -41.14 26.38
C MET A 328 -1.05 -40.58 26.82
N LYS A 329 -1.02 -39.38 27.41
CA LYS A 329 -2.25 -38.66 27.77
C LYS A 329 -2.97 -38.17 26.50
N LEU A 330 -4.28 -38.18 26.47
CA LEU A 330 -5.10 -37.66 25.38
C LEU A 330 -5.66 -36.29 25.75
N LEU A 331 -5.22 -35.25 25.13
CA LEU A 331 -5.69 -33.88 25.29
C LEU A 331 -6.67 -33.56 24.16
N CYS A 332 -7.97 -33.70 24.44
CA CYS A 332 -9.04 -33.36 23.49
C CYS A 332 -9.39 -31.87 23.59
N LEU A 333 -8.97 -31.07 22.62
CA LEU A 333 -9.20 -29.63 22.61
C LEU A 333 -10.61 -29.31 22.10
N SER A 334 -11.28 -28.34 22.72
CA SER A 334 -12.60 -27.83 22.31
C SER A 334 -12.88 -26.45 22.94
N PRO A 335 -13.23 -25.41 22.15
CA PRO A 335 -13.21 -25.43 20.68
C PRO A 335 -11.79 -25.44 20.11
N ALA A 336 -11.64 -26.11 19.00
CA ALA A 336 -10.41 -26.13 18.22
C ALA A 336 -10.76 -26.35 16.75
N GLU A 337 -9.87 -25.97 15.84
CA GLU A 337 -10.04 -26.12 14.39
C GLU A 337 -8.79 -26.77 13.80
N PHE A 338 -9.01 -27.70 12.86
CA PHE A 338 -7.96 -28.43 12.16
C PHE A 338 -8.09 -28.20 10.66
N ILE A 339 -7.12 -27.48 10.08
CA ILE A 339 -7.12 -27.10 8.66
C ILE A 339 -5.93 -27.77 7.97
N HIS A 340 -6.21 -28.67 7.02
CA HIS A 340 -5.20 -29.45 6.32
C HIS A 340 -4.85 -28.85 4.95
N PHE A 341 -3.57 -28.66 4.69
CA PHE A 341 -3.00 -28.17 3.43
C PHE A 341 -2.43 -29.36 2.61
N GLY A 342 -3.29 -30.33 2.26
CA GLY A 342 -2.86 -31.66 1.80
C GLY A 342 -2.45 -31.75 0.34
N THR A 343 -3.36 -31.41 -0.58
CA THR A 343 -3.20 -31.54 -2.04
C THR A 343 -3.46 -30.21 -2.75
N THR A 344 -3.01 -30.07 -3.99
CA THR A 344 -3.29 -28.88 -4.81
C THR A 344 -4.80 -28.61 -4.93
N ARG A 345 -5.61 -29.67 -5.06
CA ARG A 345 -7.06 -29.54 -5.15
C ARG A 345 -7.68 -29.04 -3.83
N GLU A 346 -7.25 -29.59 -2.71
CA GLU A 346 -7.71 -29.15 -1.37
C GLU A 346 -7.30 -27.71 -1.11
N LEU A 347 -6.05 -27.35 -1.36
CA LEU A 347 -5.57 -26.00 -1.21
C LEU A 347 -6.37 -24.99 -2.06
N ARG A 348 -6.60 -25.31 -3.34
CA ARG A 348 -7.42 -24.46 -4.20
C ARG A 348 -8.84 -24.28 -3.64
N SER A 349 -9.49 -25.39 -3.20
CA SER A 349 -10.81 -25.32 -2.59
C SER A 349 -10.80 -24.41 -1.34
N LEU A 350 -9.79 -24.59 -0.49
CA LEU A 350 -9.61 -23.83 0.76
C LEU A 350 -9.52 -22.32 0.52
N VAL A 351 -8.79 -21.87 -0.51
CA VAL A 351 -8.61 -20.43 -0.79
C VAL A 351 -9.72 -19.83 -1.67
N THR A 352 -10.55 -20.66 -2.32
CA THR A 352 -11.63 -20.20 -3.21
C THR A 352 -13.02 -20.43 -2.64
N LYS A 353 -13.44 -21.67 -2.44
CA LYS A 353 -14.79 -22.05 -1.99
C LYS A 353 -14.93 -21.99 -0.47
N ASP A 354 -14.00 -22.66 0.21
CA ASP A 354 -14.10 -22.93 1.64
C ASP A 354 -13.59 -21.74 2.48
N VAL A 355 -13.00 -20.72 1.84
CA VAL A 355 -12.51 -19.51 2.51
C VAL A 355 -13.60 -18.78 3.30
N GLN A 356 -14.86 -18.88 2.88
CA GLN A 356 -16.01 -18.27 3.56
C GLN A 356 -16.28 -18.91 4.93
N ASP A 357 -15.95 -20.19 5.11
CA ASP A 357 -16.11 -20.90 6.38
C ASP A 357 -15.16 -20.35 7.45
N TYR A 358 -14.10 -19.65 7.01
CA TYR A 358 -13.07 -19.06 7.87
C TYR A 358 -13.07 -17.53 7.88
N GLU A 359 -14.13 -16.87 7.39
CA GLU A 359 -14.27 -15.39 7.48
C GLU A 359 -14.15 -14.88 8.91
N PHE A 360 -14.53 -15.70 9.91
CA PHE A 360 -14.37 -15.34 11.32
C PHE A 360 -12.90 -15.21 11.77
N LEU A 361 -11.95 -15.71 10.98
CA LEU A 361 -10.50 -15.54 11.12
C LEU A 361 -9.93 -14.46 10.19
N ASP A 362 -10.79 -13.64 9.60
CA ASP A 362 -10.44 -12.61 8.61
C ASP A 362 -9.82 -13.21 7.31
N TRP A 363 -10.16 -14.48 6.98
CA TRP A 363 -9.75 -15.08 5.71
C TRP A 363 -10.51 -14.45 4.54
N LYS A 364 -9.81 -14.24 3.43
CA LYS A 364 -10.35 -13.61 2.24
C LYS A 364 -9.71 -14.15 0.95
N MET A 365 -10.46 -14.14 -0.14
CA MET A 365 -9.96 -14.63 -1.44
C MET A 365 -8.76 -13.84 -1.96
N GLN A 366 -8.63 -12.56 -1.62
CA GLN A 366 -7.61 -11.69 -2.17
C GLN A 366 -6.76 -11.06 -1.07
N VAL A 367 -5.50 -11.44 -1.02
CA VAL A 367 -4.51 -11.00 -0.04
C VAL A 367 -3.35 -10.36 -0.75
N ASN A 368 -2.93 -9.17 -0.32
CA ASN A 368 -1.82 -8.43 -0.92
C ASN A 368 -1.85 -8.49 -2.46
N SER A 369 -3.00 -8.13 -3.05
CA SER A 369 -3.20 -8.28 -4.49
C SER A 369 -3.85 -7.04 -5.10
N ALA A 370 -3.33 -6.59 -6.22
CA ALA A 370 -3.91 -5.52 -7.01
C ALA A 370 -4.87 -6.11 -8.07
N VAL A 371 -6.13 -6.26 -7.68
CA VAL A 371 -7.17 -6.92 -8.48
C VAL A 371 -8.45 -6.08 -8.44
N GLN A 372 -9.14 -6.00 -9.57
CA GLN A 372 -10.40 -5.23 -9.70
C GLN A 372 -11.65 -6.11 -9.85
N LYS A 373 -11.52 -7.44 -9.80
CA LYS A 373 -12.60 -8.41 -10.08
C LYS A 373 -12.73 -9.44 -8.97
N GLU A 374 -13.92 -9.99 -8.81
CA GLU A 374 -14.26 -11.02 -7.85
C GLU A 374 -14.40 -12.40 -8.50
N GLY A 375 -14.49 -13.47 -7.70
CA GLY A 375 -14.79 -14.82 -8.14
C GLY A 375 -13.56 -15.74 -8.30
N PHE A 376 -12.38 -15.30 -7.93
CA PHE A 376 -11.15 -16.08 -7.89
C PHE A 376 -10.27 -15.67 -6.69
N ALA A 377 -9.37 -16.55 -6.28
CA ALA A 377 -8.43 -16.27 -5.21
C ALA A 377 -7.11 -15.71 -5.75
N ALA A 378 -6.52 -14.77 -5.01
CA ALA A 378 -5.25 -14.16 -5.37
C ALA A 378 -4.41 -13.86 -4.13
N HIS A 379 -3.13 -14.24 -4.17
CA HIS A 379 -2.15 -13.93 -3.15
C HIS A 379 -0.89 -13.37 -3.81
N ASN A 380 -0.49 -12.17 -3.39
CA ASN A 380 0.65 -11.48 -4.00
C ASN A 380 0.56 -11.48 -5.54
N ALA A 381 -0.59 -11.04 -6.08
CA ALA A 381 -0.87 -11.08 -7.51
C ALA A 381 -1.32 -9.71 -8.05
N TYR A 382 -0.84 -9.39 -9.23
CA TYR A 382 -1.28 -8.24 -10.00
C TYR A 382 -2.08 -8.69 -11.22
N VAL A 383 -3.27 -8.15 -11.40
CA VAL A 383 -4.15 -8.46 -12.53
C VAL A 383 -4.54 -7.18 -13.25
N GLY A 384 -4.10 -7.04 -14.50
CA GLY A 384 -4.43 -5.92 -15.36
C GLY A 384 -5.92 -5.82 -15.68
N SER A 385 -6.41 -4.62 -15.94
CA SER A 385 -7.83 -4.32 -16.13
C SER A 385 -8.47 -5.09 -17.29
N ARG A 386 -7.70 -5.43 -18.33
CA ARG A 386 -8.16 -6.16 -19.53
C ARG A 386 -8.10 -7.68 -19.38
N ALA A 387 -7.37 -8.21 -18.40
CA ALA A 387 -7.26 -9.64 -18.17
C ALA A 387 -8.59 -10.23 -17.68
N LYS A 388 -8.89 -11.47 -18.09
CA LYS A 388 -10.06 -12.22 -17.65
C LYS A 388 -9.60 -13.42 -16.83
N ILE A 389 -10.09 -13.56 -15.62
CA ILE A 389 -9.76 -14.68 -14.73
C ILE A 389 -11.01 -15.52 -14.54
N GLY A 390 -10.85 -16.84 -14.72
CA GLY A 390 -11.91 -17.82 -14.55
C GLY A 390 -12.33 -18.00 -13.09
N LYS A 391 -13.51 -18.62 -12.91
CA LYS A 391 -14.04 -18.90 -11.57
C LYS A 391 -13.17 -19.93 -10.85
N GLU A 392 -13.03 -19.76 -9.53
CA GLU A 392 -12.24 -20.66 -8.69
C GLU A 392 -10.76 -20.81 -9.12
N ALA A 393 -10.25 -19.89 -9.94
CA ALA A 393 -8.83 -19.82 -10.20
C ALA A 393 -8.08 -19.34 -8.95
N TYR A 394 -6.84 -19.77 -8.80
CA TYR A 394 -5.95 -19.29 -7.73
C TYR A 394 -4.66 -18.76 -8.35
N LEU A 395 -4.36 -17.50 -8.07
CA LEU A 395 -3.17 -16.78 -8.54
C LEU A 395 -2.25 -16.51 -7.35
N GLU A 396 -1.00 -16.95 -7.44
CA GLU A 396 -0.01 -16.81 -6.39
C GLU A 396 1.31 -16.30 -6.99
N ASN A 397 1.84 -15.21 -6.45
CA ASN A 397 3.07 -14.59 -6.95
C ASN A 397 3.05 -14.37 -8.47
N CYS A 398 1.94 -13.82 -9.00
CA CYS A 398 1.65 -13.72 -10.42
C CYS A 398 1.50 -12.29 -10.92
N TYR A 399 1.86 -12.08 -12.18
CA TYR A 399 1.69 -10.83 -12.89
C TYR A 399 0.95 -11.08 -14.22
N ILE A 400 -0.36 -10.75 -14.27
CA ILE A 400 -1.24 -11.05 -15.40
C ILE A 400 -1.62 -9.78 -16.14
N LEU A 401 -1.19 -9.62 -17.37
CA LEU A 401 -1.30 -8.42 -18.18
C LEU A 401 -2.04 -8.60 -19.50
N GLY A 402 -2.28 -7.51 -20.18
CA GLY A 402 -2.85 -7.47 -21.53
C GLY A 402 -4.25 -8.06 -21.58
N ASN A 403 -4.57 -8.74 -22.70
CA ASN A 403 -5.85 -9.42 -22.92
C ASN A 403 -5.76 -10.91 -22.53
N SER A 404 -5.01 -11.23 -21.46
CA SER A 404 -4.86 -12.60 -20.99
C SER A 404 -6.19 -13.18 -20.50
N GLU A 405 -6.40 -14.48 -20.77
CA GLU A 405 -7.55 -15.23 -20.28
C GLU A 405 -7.04 -16.45 -19.49
N VAL A 406 -7.45 -16.58 -18.24
CA VAL A 406 -7.13 -17.72 -17.36
C VAL A 406 -8.38 -18.55 -17.17
N GLY A 407 -8.29 -19.87 -17.42
CA GLY A 407 -9.41 -20.80 -17.34
C GLY A 407 -9.90 -21.05 -15.92
N ASP A 408 -11.12 -21.61 -15.80
CA ASP A 408 -11.75 -21.94 -14.53
C ASP A 408 -10.93 -22.96 -13.72
N GLY A 409 -10.82 -22.75 -12.42
CA GLY A 409 -10.14 -23.66 -11.49
C GLY A 409 -8.63 -23.84 -11.76
N THR A 410 -8.00 -22.97 -12.52
CA THR A 410 -6.57 -22.99 -12.81
C THR A 410 -5.77 -22.39 -11.66
N VAL A 411 -4.62 -22.97 -11.37
CA VAL A 411 -3.65 -22.49 -10.38
C VAL A 411 -2.42 -21.94 -11.10
N LEU A 412 -2.12 -20.67 -10.91
CA LEU A 412 -0.89 -20.05 -11.42
C LEU A 412 -0.01 -19.66 -10.25
N SER A 413 1.27 -20.02 -10.30
CA SER A 413 2.24 -19.70 -9.26
C SER A 413 3.58 -19.30 -9.90
N HIS A 414 4.13 -18.14 -9.47
CA HIS A 414 5.42 -17.60 -9.95
C HIS A 414 5.51 -17.45 -11.47
N VAL A 415 4.44 -16.99 -12.11
CA VAL A 415 4.40 -16.77 -13.56
C VAL A 415 3.99 -15.36 -13.94
N ARG A 416 4.55 -14.86 -15.01
CA ARG A 416 4.18 -13.61 -15.65
C ARG A 416 3.50 -13.90 -16.97
N ILE A 417 2.22 -13.56 -17.13
CA ILE A 417 1.40 -13.85 -18.28
C ILE A 417 1.02 -12.54 -18.99
N MET A 418 1.24 -12.48 -20.30
CA MET A 418 0.88 -11.32 -21.11
C MET A 418 0.27 -11.76 -22.44
N ASP A 419 -0.96 -11.29 -22.72
CA ASP A 419 -1.70 -11.58 -23.96
C ASP A 419 -1.79 -13.08 -24.33
N ARG A 420 -1.99 -13.96 -23.31
CA ARG A 420 -2.09 -15.42 -23.48
C ARG A 420 -3.40 -15.98 -22.96
N LYS A 421 -3.79 -17.13 -23.51
CA LYS A 421 -4.94 -17.91 -23.04
C LYS A 421 -4.44 -19.16 -22.31
N ILE A 422 -4.72 -19.24 -21.03
CA ILE A 422 -4.33 -20.35 -20.15
C ILE A 422 -5.53 -21.29 -19.97
N PRO A 423 -5.37 -22.60 -20.20
CA PRO A 423 -6.45 -23.59 -20.06
C PRO A 423 -7.02 -23.70 -18.65
N GLU A 424 -8.19 -24.33 -18.54
CA GLU A 424 -8.84 -24.61 -17.26
C GLU A 424 -8.24 -25.83 -16.54
N GLN A 425 -8.44 -25.92 -15.21
CA GLN A 425 -8.09 -27.07 -14.37
C GLN A 425 -6.61 -27.50 -14.43
N ILE A 426 -5.70 -26.60 -14.76
CA ILE A 426 -4.25 -26.86 -14.77
C ILE A 426 -3.54 -26.12 -13.63
N VAL A 427 -2.35 -26.60 -13.31
CA VAL A 427 -1.35 -25.86 -12.53
C VAL A 427 -0.24 -25.44 -13.46
N MET A 428 0.15 -24.18 -13.40
CA MET A 428 1.32 -23.67 -14.09
C MET A 428 2.22 -22.98 -13.06
N HIS A 429 3.42 -23.50 -12.86
CA HIS A 429 4.35 -23.03 -11.84
C HIS A 429 5.72 -22.74 -12.44
N GLY A 430 6.19 -21.50 -12.33
CA GLY A 430 7.51 -21.06 -12.76
C GLY A 430 8.59 -21.34 -11.70
N ILE A 431 9.75 -21.82 -12.13
CA ILE A 431 10.95 -21.98 -11.31
C ILE A 431 12.13 -21.37 -12.06
N GLU A 432 12.87 -20.53 -11.35
CA GLU A 432 14.23 -20.16 -11.75
C GLU A 432 15.21 -21.20 -11.24
N LEU A 433 16.10 -21.66 -12.08
CA LEU A 433 17.12 -22.64 -11.74
C LEU A 433 18.44 -21.96 -11.40
N THR A 434 19.27 -22.63 -10.61
CA THR A 434 20.67 -22.23 -10.38
C THR A 434 21.39 -22.05 -11.72
N GLY A 435 21.95 -20.87 -11.96
CA GLY A 435 22.54 -20.52 -13.26
C GLY A 435 21.61 -19.72 -14.18
N GLY A 436 20.43 -19.29 -13.70
CA GLY A 436 19.59 -18.33 -14.36
C GLY A 436 18.65 -18.89 -15.42
N LYS A 437 18.65 -20.23 -15.66
CA LYS A 437 17.68 -20.88 -16.56
C LYS A 437 16.27 -20.91 -15.95
N LYS A 438 15.26 -21.09 -16.77
CA LYS A 438 13.85 -21.04 -16.42
C LYS A 438 13.14 -22.35 -16.76
N VAL A 439 12.23 -22.78 -15.90
CA VAL A 439 11.35 -23.94 -16.15
C VAL A 439 9.93 -23.58 -15.75
N ILE A 440 8.96 -23.87 -16.60
CA ILE A 440 7.54 -23.84 -16.23
C ILE A 440 7.02 -25.28 -16.15
N ARG A 441 6.59 -25.66 -14.94
CA ARG A 441 5.97 -26.95 -14.68
C ARG A 441 4.47 -26.84 -14.90
N ILE A 442 3.94 -27.59 -15.88
CA ILE A 442 2.51 -27.65 -16.17
C ILE A 442 1.99 -29.06 -15.88
N TYR A 443 0.90 -29.18 -15.14
CA TYR A 443 0.21 -30.43 -14.81
C TYR A 443 -1.25 -30.16 -14.47
N GLY A 444 -2.10 -31.18 -14.45
CA GLY A 444 -3.51 -31.04 -14.07
C GLY A 444 -3.69 -30.86 -12.56
N VAL A 445 -4.67 -30.05 -12.14
CA VAL A 445 -5.01 -29.92 -10.71
C VAL A 445 -5.33 -31.29 -10.06
N PRO A 446 -5.99 -32.24 -10.72
CA PRO A 446 -6.23 -33.57 -10.17
C PRO A 446 -5.07 -34.55 -10.31
N ASP A 447 -3.97 -34.20 -10.99
CA ASP A 447 -2.87 -35.11 -11.26
C ASP A 447 -2.15 -35.53 -9.97
N ASN A 448 -1.77 -36.81 -9.91
CA ASN A 448 -1.05 -37.37 -8.79
C ASN A 448 0.40 -37.70 -9.17
N PRO A 449 1.39 -36.93 -8.77
CA PRO A 449 2.80 -37.18 -9.05
C PRO A 449 3.33 -38.54 -8.55
N LYS A 450 2.61 -39.18 -7.59
CA LYS A 450 2.90 -40.53 -7.12
C LYS A 450 2.35 -41.65 -8.05
N GLY A 451 1.68 -41.27 -9.11
CA GLY A 451 1.21 -42.22 -10.13
C GLY A 451 2.39 -42.92 -10.82
N LYS A 452 2.33 -44.25 -10.93
CA LYS A 452 3.42 -45.06 -11.46
C LYS A 452 3.02 -45.67 -12.83
N TYR A 453 3.84 -45.38 -13.84
CA TYR A 453 3.73 -46.02 -15.18
C TYR A 453 4.19 -47.50 -15.10
N PRO A 454 3.52 -48.47 -15.78
CA PRO A 454 2.48 -48.32 -16.80
C PRO A 454 1.04 -48.25 -16.28
N GLY A 455 0.81 -48.03 -14.99
CA GLY A 455 -0.53 -47.84 -14.47
C GLY A 455 -1.25 -46.64 -15.11
N GLU A 456 -2.52 -46.47 -14.82
CA GLU A 456 -3.31 -45.34 -15.27
C GLU A 456 -2.93 -44.06 -14.48
N VAL A 457 -2.08 -43.24 -15.08
CA VAL A 457 -1.59 -41.98 -14.47
C VAL A 457 -2.25 -40.81 -15.16
N SER A 458 -3.05 -40.03 -14.39
CA SER A 458 -3.64 -38.80 -14.91
C SER A 458 -2.54 -37.79 -15.23
N PHE A 459 -2.67 -37.11 -16.37
CA PHE A 459 -1.79 -36.02 -16.79
C PHE A 459 -2.55 -35.04 -17.70
N LEU A 460 -2.70 -33.77 -17.22
CA LEU A 460 -3.36 -32.68 -17.95
C LEU A 460 -4.76 -33.06 -18.50
N SER A 461 -5.61 -33.60 -17.63
CA SER A 461 -6.98 -34.08 -17.96
C SER A 461 -7.04 -35.22 -18.97
N THR A 462 -5.89 -35.85 -19.27
CA THR A 462 -5.75 -37.07 -20.06
C THR A 462 -4.99 -38.13 -19.26
N THR A 463 -4.32 -39.07 -19.88
CA THR A 463 -3.41 -40.00 -19.21
C THR A 463 -1.98 -39.88 -19.75
N LEU A 464 -1.00 -40.18 -18.93
CA LEU A 464 0.40 -40.20 -19.33
C LEU A 464 0.64 -41.23 -20.46
N ASN A 465 -0.08 -42.36 -20.40
CA ASN A 465 -0.04 -43.38 -21.46
C ASN A 465 -0.52 -42.81 -22.80
N GLN A 466 -1.59 -42.03 -22.80
CA GLN A 466 -2.12 -41.37 -24.00
C GLN A 466 -1.14 -40.31 -24.52
N PHE A 467 -0.58 -39.48 -23.64
CA PHE A 467 0.46 -38.49 -23.98
C PHE A 467 1.64 -39.18 -24.70
N MET A 468 2.15 -40.28 -24.14
CA MET A 468 3.28 -41.02 -24.73
C MET A 468 2.91 -41.64 -26.08
N ALA A 469 1.76 -42.30 -26.18
CA ALA A 469 1.33 -42.97 -27.40
C ALA A 469 1.09 -42.00 -28.57
N GLN A 470 0.38 -40.89 -28.31
CA GLN A 470 0.05 -39.90 -29.34
C GLN A 470 1.29 -39.21 -29.90
N ASN A 471 2.27 -38.93 -29.06
CA ASN A 471 3.48 -38.21 -29.43
C ASN A 471 4.66 -39.15 -29.72
N LYS A 472 4.46 -40.48 -29.67
CA LYS A 472 5.51 -41.50 -29.84
C LYS A 472 6.70 -41.31 -28.89
N VAL A 473 6.41 -40.92 -27.63
CA VAL A 473 7.42 -40.76 -26.59
C VAL A 473 7.68 -42.13 -25.95
N THR A 474 8.94 -42.50 -25.79
CA THR A 474 9.32 -43.77 -25.18
C THR A 474 9.50 -43.60 -23.65
N LYS A 475 9.55 -44.74 -22.95
CA LYS A 475 9.81 -44.74 -21.50
C LYS A 475 11.19 -44.15 -21.20
N GLU A 476 12.19 -44.48 -22.01
CA GLU A 476 13.58 -44.05 -21.85
C GLU A 476 13.76 -42.53 -22.06
N GLU A 477 12.87 -41.89 -22.85
CA GLU A 477 12.84 -40.45 -23.06
C GLU A 477 12.36 -39.71 -21.81
N LEU A 478 11.54 -40.34 -20.93
CA LEU A 478 10.98 -39.73 -19.73
C LEU A 478 11.70 -40.14 -18.43
N TRP A 479 12.28 -41.35 -18.40
CA TRP A 479 12.92 -41.82 -17.17
C TRP A 479 14.30 -42.42 -17.47
N LYS A 480 15.32 -41.89 -16.77
CA LYS A 480 16.70 -42.39 -16.83
C LYS A 480 16.98 -43.55 -15.85
N GLY A 481 15.99 -43.89 -14.99
CA GLY A 481 16.10 -44.91 -13.96
C GLY A 481 14.93 -45.91 -13.95
N GLU A 482 14.94 -46.82 -12.96
CA GLU A 482 13.91 -47.86 -12.81
C GLU A 482 12.58 -47.32 -12.23
N GLU A 483 12.59 -46.18 -11.53
CA GLU A 483 11.42 -45.58 -10.91
C GLU A 483 10.61 -44.76 -11.92
N THR A 484 9.47 -45.30 -12.34
CA THR A 484 8.60 -44.70 -13.38
C THR A 484 7.41 -43.94 -12.81
N TYR A 485 7.62 -43.16 -11.76
CA TYR A 485 6.60 -42.25 -11.22
C TYR A 485 6.55 -40.96 -12.06
N LEU A 486 5.35 -40.34 -12.13
CA LEU A 486 5.19 -39.06 -12.78
C LEU A 486 6.12 -37.98 -12.15
N TRP A 487 6.43 -38.09 -10.87
CA TRP A 487 7.37 -37.23 -10.14
C TRP A 487 8.77 -37.16 -10.76
N PHE A 488 9.22 -38.24 -11.37
CA PHE A 488 10.54 -38.39 -12.01
C PHE A 488 10.53 -38.31 -13.53
N ALA A 489 9.37 -38.03 -14.15
CA ALA A 489 9.27 -37.96 -15.62
C ALA A 489 9.86 -36.62 -16.13
N ASP A 490 10.87 -36.71 -17.03
CA ASP A 490 11.53 -35.54 -17.63
C ASP A 490 10.64 -34.91 -18.70
N LEU A 491 9.64 -34.14 -18.25
CA LEU A 491 8.59 -33.55 -19.09
C LEU A 491 8.82 -32.07 -19.40
N TYR A 492 9.55 -31.32 -18.53
CA TYR A 492 9.57 -29.87 -18.50
C TYR A 492 10.85 -29.31 -19.11
N PRO A 493 10.77 -28.61 -20.28
CA PRO A 493 11.93 -27.98 -20.91
C PRO A 493 12.61 -26.91 -20.10
N VAL A 494 13.94 -26.87 -20.19
CA VAL A 494 14.81 -25.85 -19.58
C VAL A 494 15.07 -24.76 -20.62
N CYS A 495 14.66 -23.53 -20.31
CA CYS A 495 14.69 -22.38 -21.22
C CYS A 495 15.60 -21.27 -20.73
N ASP A 496 15.97 -20.35 -21.60
CA ASP A 496 16.79 -19.18 -21.23
C ASP A 496 15.95 -18.06 -20.62
N ASP A 497 14.71 -17.91 -21.05
CA ASP A 497 13.80 -16.86 -20.59
C ASP A 497 12.38 -17.40 -20.30
N TRP A 498 11.56 -16.55 -19.67
CA TRP A 498 10.21 -16.90 -19.26
C TRP A 498 9.22 -17.04 -20.42
N GLU A 499 9.39 -16.30 -21.52
CA GLU A 499 8.50 -16.38 -22.69
C GLU A 499 8.66 -17.73 -23.40
N ASP A 500 9.92 -18.16 -23.58
CA ASP A 500 10.23 -19.46 -24.14
C ASP A 500 9.73 -20.61 -23.25
N ALA A 501 9.86 -20.48 -21.95
CA ALA A 501 9.33 -21.45 -20.99
C ALA A 501 7.79 -21.54 -21.02
N LEU A 502 7.08 -20.41 -21.22
CA LEU A 502 5.63 -20.38 -21.40
C LEU A 502 5.20 -21.06 -22.71
N ASP A 503 5.92 -20.81 -23.81
CA ASP A 503 5.67 -21.49 -25.10
C ASP A 503 5.83 -23.00 -24.98
N MET A 504 6.88 -23.42 -24.25
CA MET A 504 7.10 -24.85 -24.02
C MET A 504 6.03 -25.48 -23.12
N ALA A 505 5.51 -24.77 -22.13
CA ALA A 505 4.39 -25.24 -21.32
C ALA A 505 3.10 -25.38 -22.16
N GLU A 506 2.85 -24.47 -23.10
CA GLU A 506 1.74 -24.57 -24.05
C GLU A 506 1.91 -25.77 -25.01
N ILE A 507 3.12 -26.02 -25.48
CA ILE A 507 3.43 -27.18 -26.30
C ILE A 507 3.12 -28.49 -25.56
N ILE A 508 3.52 -28.60 -24.27
CA ILE A 508 3.21 -29.80 -23.47
C ILE A 508 1.69 -29.99 -23.35
N TYR A 509 0.93 -28.92 -23.14
CA TYR A 509 -0.53 -28.99 -23.10
C TYR A 509 -1.11 -29.48 -24.45
N LYS A 510 -0.67 -28.91 -25.57
CA LYS A 510 -1.05 -29.34 -26.92
C LYS A 510 -0.68 -30.81 -27.19
N MET A 511 0.50 -31.24 -26.73
CA MET A 511 0.94 -32.65 -26.83
C MET A 511 0.01 -33.57 -26.03
N ALA A 512 -0.42 -33.19 -24.84
CA ALA A 512 -1.34 -33.99 -24.03
C ALA A 512 -2.72 -34.14 -24.69
N HIS A 513 -3.16 -33.16 -25.47
CA HIS A 513 -4.46 -33.16 -26.14
C HIS A 513 -4.38 -33.54 -27.65
N GLY A 514 -3.21 -33.95 -28.15
CA GLY A 514 -3.02 -34.37 -29.53
C GLY A 514 -3.16 -33.27 -30.60
N THR A 515 -2.96 -32.00 -30.16
CA THR A 515 -3.08 -30.81 -31.04
C THR A 515 -1.72 -30.17 -31.38
N ALA A 516 -0.62 -30.71 -30.83
CA ALA A 516 0.73 -30.25 -31.14
C ALA A 516 1.17 -30.56 -32.55
N THR A 517 1.85 -29.64 -33.21
CA THR A 517 2.47 -29.85 -34.52
C THR A 517 3.73 -30.73 -34.41
N LYS A 518 4.20 -31.23 -35.54
CA LYS A 518 5.44 -32.03 -35.56
C LYS A 518 6.66 -31.20 -35.15
N GLU A 519 6.67 -29.94 -35.53
CA GLU A 519 7.72 -28.98 -35.23
C GLU A 519 7.74 -28.67 -33.70
N GLU A 520 6.58 -28.50 -33.09
CA GLU A 520 6.45 -28.29 -31.63
C GLU A 520 6.94 -29.53 -30.86
N ILE A 521 6.56 -30.76 -31.32
CA ILE A 521 7.04 -32.01 -30.70
C ILE A 521 8.56 -32.16 -30.86
N SER A 522 9.14 -31.80 -32.04
CA SER A 522 10.58 -31.85 -32.25
C SER A 522 11.31 -30.89 -31.34
N ARG A 523 10.83 -29.63 -31.23
CA ARG A 523 11.37 -28.63 -30.34
C ARG A 523 11.38 -29.10 -28.88
N TRP A 524 10.28 -29.71 -28.43
CA TRP A 524 10.20 -30.29 -27.09
C TRP A 524 11.22 -31.41 -26.88
N ARG A 525 11.45 -32.25 -27.86
CA ARG A 525 12.43 -33.35 -27.80
C ARG A 525 13.88 -32.88 -27.80
N GLU A 526 14.18 -31.86 -28.57
CA GLU A 526 15.54 -31.31 -28.73
C GLU A 526 15.98 -30.46 -27.54
N THR A 527 15.03 -29.93 -26.74
CA THR A 527 15.31 -29.12 -25.57
C THR A 527 15.64 -30.05 -24.38
N GLU A 528 16.63 -29.65 -23.57
CA GLU A 528 16.90 -30.31 -22.30
C GLU A 528 15.67 -30.27 -21.42
N ARG A 529 15.33 -31.38 -20.79
CA ARG A 529 14.13 -31.48 -19.96
C ARG A 529 14.45 -31.92 -18.54
N MET A 530 13.62 -31.47 -17.62
CA MET A 530 13.66 -31.82 -16.21
C MET A 530 12.32 -32.42 -15.75
N SER A 531 12.38 -33.19 -14.70
CA SER A 531 11.21 -33.71 -13.98
C SER A 531 10.75 -32.73 -12.90
N LEU A 532 9.61 -33.02 -12.27
CA LEU A 532 9.21 -32.29 -11.03
C LEU A 532 10.28 -32.43 -9.95
N TYR A 533 10.91 -33.60 -9.84
CA TYR A 533 11.97 -33.86 -8.88
C TYR A 533 13.27 -33.09 -9.16
N SER A 534 13.78 -33.20 -10.40
CA SER A 534 15.07 -32.56 -10.74
C SER A 534 14.97 -31.04 -10.76
N SER A 535 13.85 -30.47 -11.23
CA SER A 535 13.61 -29.02 -11.21
C SER A 535 13.52 -28.47 -9.77
N PHE A 536 12.91 -29.22 -8.85
CA PHE A 536 12.86 -28.87 -7.44
C PHE A 536 14.26 -28.80 -6.81
N ASN A 537 15.10 -29.82 -7.08
CA ASN A 537 16.47 -29.87 -6.50
C ASN A 537 17.44 -28.85 -7.12
N SER A 538 17.13 -28.34 -8.29
CA SER A 538 17.95 -27.34 -9.00
C SER A 538 17.39 -25.91 -8.92
N ALA A 539 16.32 -25.68 -8.15
CA ALA A 539 15.70 -24.38 -8.00
C ALA A 539 16.65 -23.38 -7.34
N ASP A 540 16.70 -22.17 -7.87
CA ASP A 540 17.31 -21.02 -7.23
C ASP A 540 16.27 -20.37 -6.31
N ILE A 541 16.39 -20.69 -5.02
CA ILE A 541 15.40 -20.28 -4.02
C ILE A 541 15.59 -18.81 -3.64
N GLU A 542 16.81 -18.32 -3.67
CA GLU A 542 17.12 -16.92 -3.40
C GLU A 542 16.48 -16.03 -4.48
N ALA A 543 16.67 -16.37 -5.76
CA ALA A 543 16.04 -15.67 -6.87
C ALA A 543 14.50 -15.71 -6.79
N SER A 544 13.91 -16.86 -6.38
CA SER A 544 12.45 -16.97 -6.18
C SER A 544 11.95 -16.05 -5.06
N CYS A 545 12.64 -16.02 -3.92
CA CYS A 545 12.29 -15.13 -2.80
C CYS A 545 12.45 -13.65 -3.15
N ASP A 546 13.44 -13.30 -3.97
CA ASP A 546 13.65 -11.93 -4.45
C ASP A 546 12.54 -11.49 -5.40
N GLN A 547 12.10 -12.39 -6.30
CA GLN A 547 10.95 -12.14 -7.19
C GLN A 547 9.65 -11.93 -6.39
N GLU A 548 9.38 -12.76 -5.39
CA GLU A 548 8.22 -12.60 -4.51
C GLU A 548 8.24 -11.25 -3.80
N ARG A 549 9.39 -10.86 -3.24
CA ARG A 549 9.59 -9.59 -2.54
C ARG A 549 9.43 -8.39 -3.46
N PHE A 550 10.02 -8.47 -4.67
CA PHE A 550 9.86 -7.43 -5.69
C PHE A 550 8.38 -7.26 -6.07
N LEU A 551 7.68 -8.36 -6.31
CA LEU A 551 6.26 -8.34 -6.66
C LEU A 551 5.40 -7.80 -5.52
N GLU A 552 5.68 -8.20 -4.29
CA GLU A 552 5.01 -7.67 -3.09
C GLU A 552 5.16 -6.14 -3.00
N ASN A 553 6.37 -5.63 -3.15
CA ASN A 553 6.64 -4.20 -3.13
C ASN A 553 5.91 -3.46 -4.27
N ARG A 554 5.91 -4.04 -5.49
CA ARG A 554 5.21 -3.49 -6.65
C ARG A 554 3.70 -3.44 -6.45
N ILE A 555 3.10 -4.48 -5.89
CA ILE A 555 1.66 -4.54 -5.59
C ILE A 555 1.30 -3.49 -4.54
N LEU A 556 2.08 -3.35 -3.47
CA LEU A 556 1.85 -2.35 -2.45
C LEU A 556 1.93 -0.93 -3.02
N ALA A 557 2.94 -0.64 -3.84
CA ALA A 557 3.06 0.63 -4.53
C ALA A 557 1.83 0.91 -5.41
N ARG A 558 1.40 -0.07 -6.21
CA ARG A 558 0.22 0.05 -7.08
C ARG A 558 -1.09 0.19 -6.30
N CYS A 559 -1.27 -0.54 -5.22
CA CYS A 559 -2.45 -0.38 -4.35
C CYS A 559 -2.48 1.00 -3.68
N PHE A 560 -1.34 1.51 -3.23
CA PHE A 560 -1.22 2.86 -2.70
C PHE A 560 -1.61 3.92 -3.74
N ILE A 561 -1.05 3.83 -4.95
CA ILE A 561 -1.36 4.74 -6.06
C ILE A 561 -2.85 4.71 -6.38
N ARG A 562 -3.45 3.52 -6.51
CA ARG A 562 -4.89 3.37 -6.75
C ARG A 562 -5.75 4.04 -5.67
N ASN A 563 -5.34 3.94 -4.41
CA ASN A 563 -6.05 4.62 -3.32
C ASN A 563 -6.01 6.14 -3.48
N LEU A 564 -4.86 6.70 -3.93
CA LEU A 564 -4.75 8.13 -4.24
C LEU A 564 -5.59 8.53 -5.45
N GLU A 565 -5.61 7.73 -6.52
CA GLU A 565 -6.47 7.94 -7.70
C GLU A 565 -7.96 7.98 -7.35
N GLN A 566 -8.38 7.15 -6.39
CA GLN A 566 -9.76 7.13 -5.88
C GLN A 566 -10.08 8.29 -4.93
N GLY A 567 -9.13 9.18 -4.68
CA GLY A 567 -9.30 10.34 -3.82
C GLY A 567 -9.27 10.03 -2.33
N MET A 568 -8.68 8.89 -1.93
CA MET A 568 -8.48 8.58 -0.52
C MET A 568 -7.54 9.59 0.13
N TYR A 569 -7.84 9.96 1.39
CA TYR A 569 -6.93 10.79 2.18
C TYR A 569 -5.55 10.14 2.28
N TYR A 570 -4.49 10.89 1.97
CA TYR A 570 -3.14 10.33 1.87
C TYR A 570 -2.68 9.58 3.13
N ALA A 571 -3.08 10.06 4.32
CA ALA A 571 -2.69 9.41 5.57
C ALA A 571 -3.37 8.04 5.77
N ASP A 572 -4.57 7.84 5.21
CA ASP A 572 -5.25 6.55 5.20
C ASP A 572 -4.67 5.64 4.12
N ALA A 573 -4.37 6.18 2.94
CA ALA A 573 -3.70 5.44 1.88
C ALA A 573 -2.34 4.89 2.32
N LEU A 574 -1.56 5.63 3.12
CA LEU A 574 -0.28 5.19 3.68
C LEU A 574 -0.39 4.02 4.66
N LYS A 575 -1.57 3.75 5.23
CA LYS A 575 -1.76 2.62 6.16
C LYS A 575 -1.50 1.27 5.51
N ILE A 576 -1.57 1.17 4.18
CA ILE A 576 -1.28 -0.07 3.44
C ILE A 576 0.16 -0.57 3.68
N PHE A 577 1.08 0.31 3.98
CA PHE A 577 2.47 -0.07 4.28
C PHE A 577 2.67 -0.61 5.70
N GLY A 578 1.66 -0.48 6.58
CA GLY A 578 1.68 -0.99 7.96
C GLY A 578 2.90 -0.52 8.76
N LYS A 579 3.41 -1.38 9.62
CA LYS A 579 4.60 -1.10 10.44
C LYS A 579 5.91 -1.10 9.64
N ARG A 580 5.94 -1.75 8.47
CA ARG A 580 7.14 -1.80 7.60
C ARG A 580 7.46 -0.46 6.94
N GLY A 581 6.45 0.42 6.82
CA GLY A 581 6.61 1.71 6.16
C GLY A 581 6.93 1.59 4.67
N ILE A 582 7.43 2.69 4.09
CA ILE A 582 7.91 2.72 2.71
C ILE A 582 9.38 2.33 2.73
N SER A 583 9.74 1.18 2.15
CA SER A 583 11.13 0.79 1.96
C SER A 583 11.78 1.59 0.82
N LYS A 584 13.11 1.50 0.68
CA LYS A 584 13.84 2.15 -0.43
C LYS A 584 13.32 1.65 -1.80
N GLU A 585 13.08 0.35 -1.93
CA GLU A 585 12.58 -0.27 -3.15
C GLU A 585 11.16 0.21 -3.48
N ILE A 586 10.27 0.29 -2.48
CA ILE A 586 8.91 0.84 -2.66
C ILE A 586 9.00 2.31 -3.06
N PHE A 587 9.89 3.08 -2.42
CA PHE A 587 10.10 4.49 -2.78
C PHE A 587 10.52 4.65 -4.25
N GLN A 588 11.48 3.86 -4.72
CA GLN A 588 11.92 3.89 -6.12
C GLN A 588 10.77 3.57 -7.08
N LEU A 589 9.98 2.52 -6.78
CA LEU A 589 8.79 2.17 -7.58
C LEU A 589 7.75 3.29 -7.63
N LEU A 590 7.53 3.98 -6.50
CA LEU A 590 6.61 5.13 -6.44
C LEU A 590 7.12 6.32 -7.27
N MET A 591 8.43 6.56 -7.30
CA MET A 591 9.02 7.63 -8.10
C MET A 591 8.99 7.31 -9.61
N GLU A 592 9.21 6.04 -9.99
CA GLU A 592 9.03 5.57 -11.38
C GLU A 592 7.58 5.77 -11.83
N ASP A 593 6.61 5.31 -11.04
CA ASP A 593 5.19 5.47 -11.36
C ASP A 593 4.77 6.95 -11.39
N ALA A 594 5.32 7.80 -10.51
CA ALA A 594 5.06 9.24 -10.52
C ALA A 594 5.63 9.93 -11.78
N ALA A 595 6.75 9.46 -12.31
CA ALA A 595 7.34 10.01 -13.54
C ALA A 595 6.44 9.77 -14.77
N GLU A 596 5.72 8.64 -14.81
CA GLU A 596 4.80 8.26 -15.89
C GLU A 596 3.35 8.73 -15.65
N ALA A 597 3.02 9.20 -14.44
CA ALA A 597 1.68 9.60 -14.05
C ALA A 597 1.26 10.91 -14.70
N ASP A 598 -0.06 11.11 -14.84
CA ASP A 598 -0.60 12.41 -15.19
C ASP A 598 -0.34 13.45 -14.07
N PHE A 599 -0.48 14.72 -14.41
CA PHE A 599 -0.26 15.85 -13.49
C PHE A 599 -0.95 15.66 -12.13
N SER A 600 -2.22 15.27 -12.13
CA SER A 600 -3.04 15.17 -10.93
C SER A 600 -2.57 14.07 -9.98
N LEU A 601 -2.20 12.92 -10.51
CA LEU A 601 -1.70 11.78 -9.75
C LEU A 601 -0.26 12.02 -9.29
N LYS A 602 0.60 12.57 -10.14
CA LYS A 602 2.00 12.89 -9.83
C LYS A 602 2.14 13.76 -8.59
N ILE A 603 1.39 14.88 -8.53
CA ILE A 603 1.44 15.77 -7.36
C ILE A 603 0.92 15.09 -6.08
N ARG A 604 -0.07 14.19 -6.18
CA ARG A 604 -0.59 13.43 -5.03
C ARG A 604 0.42 12.43 -4.50
N ILE A 605 1.13 11.72 -5.38
CA ILE A 605 2.22 10.80 -4.98
C ILE A 605 3.32 11.58 -4.27
N TYR A 606 3.82 12.66 -4.87
CA TYR A 606 4.88 13.49 -4.28
C TYR A 606 4.47 14.05 -2.91
N HIS A 607 3.26 14.60 -2.82
CA HIS A 607 2.74 15.13 -1.56
C HIS A 607 2.64 14.05 -0.48
N ALA A 608 2.04 12.91 -0.78
CA ALA A 608 1.84 11.84 0.20
C ALA A 608 3.17 11.26 0.70
N VAL A 609 4.14 11.06 -0.21
CA VAL A 609 5.47 10.54 0.13
C VAL A 609 6.28 11.57 0.92
N SER A 610 6.25 12.86 0.53
CA SER A 610 6.93 13.94 1.29
C SER A 610 6.37 14.06 2.71
N CYS A 611 5.05 13.98 2.88
CA CYS A 611 4.41 13.96 4.20
C CYS A 611 4.83 12.75 5.05
N TYR A 612 4.94 11.56 4.43
CA TYR A 612 5.46 10.38 5.10
C TYR A 612 6.91 10.59 5.56
N MET A 613 7.81 11.03 4.65
CA MET A 613 9.21 11.31 4.96
C MET A 613 9.37 12.33 6.09
N LYS A 614 8.58 13.41 6.07
CA LYS A 614 8.56 14.45 7.11
C LYS A 614 8.16 13.88 8.47
N LYS A 615 7.10 13.06 8.51
CA LYS A 615 6.58 12.45 9.74
C LYS A 615 7.54 11.41 10.33
N THR A 616 8.14 10.58 9.50
CA THR A 616 9.03 9.49 9.91
C THR A 616 10.50 9.91 10.02
N ARG A 617 10.85 11.10 9.52
CA ARG A 617 12.22 11.60 9.37
C ARG A 617 13.09 10.71 8.48
N THR A 618 12.47 10.04 7.51
CA THR A 618 13.15 9.15 6.57
C THR A 618 13.79 9.97 5.44
N ILE A 619 14.97 9.55 4.99
CA ILE A 619 15.72 10.12 3.86
C ILE A 619 16.00 8.96 2.89
N TYR A 620 15.79 9.16 1.59
CA TYR A 620 16.09 8.18 0.56
C TYR A 620 17.18 8.73 -0.38
N ASP A 621 18.32 8.05 -0.47
CA ASP A 621 19.43 8.43 -1.37
C ASP A 621 19.80 9.94 -1.32
N ASP A 622 19.94 10.48 -0.11
CA ASP A 622 20.18 11.90 0.20
C ASP A 622 19.00 12.85 -0.17
N LEU A 623 17.88 12.32 -0.63
CA LEU A 623 16.68 13.11 -0.88
C LEU A 623 15.90 13.34 0.42
N HIS A 624 15.73 14.60 0.79
CA HIS A 624 14.93 15.05 1.93
C HIS A 624 13.49 15.36 1.51
N TYR A 625 12.57 15.34 2.47
CA TYR A 625 11.13 15.58 2.23
C TYR A 625 10.84 16.94 1.57
N ASP A 626 11.62 17.98 1.89
CA ASP A 626 11.44 19.35 1.37
C ASP A 626 11.79 19.45 -0.13
N ALA A 627 12.75 18.68 -0.63
CA ALA A 627 13.02 18.59 -2.05
C ALA A 627 11.79 18.01 -2.79
N LEU A 628 11.24 16.90 -2.33
CA LEU A 628 10.06 16.28 -2.94
C LEU A 628 8.80 17.15 -2.79
N GLU A 629 8.67 17.88 -1.68
CA GLU A 629 7.62 18.89 -1.50
C GLU A 629 7.76 20.02 -2.52
N ASN A 630 8.99 20.50 -2.75
CA ASN A 630 9.27 21.53 -3.78
C ASN A 630 8.97 21.01 -5.19
N ASP A 631 9.32 19.76 -5.50
CA ASP A 631 8.99 19.14 -6.79
C ASP A 631 7.46 19.03 -6.99
N CYS A 632 6.72 18.72 -5.93
CA CYS A 632 5.25 18.71 -5.96
C CYS A 632 4.68 20.07 -6.39
N PHE A 633 5.09 21.14 -5.72
CA PHE A 633 4.63 22.51 -6.04
C PHE A 633 5.24 23.03 -7.34
N GLY A 634 6.49 22.68 -7.66
CA GLY A 634 7.14 22.98 -8.92
C GLY A 634 6.39 22.41 -10.12
N THR A 635 5.93 21.15 -10.01
CA THR A 635 5.12 20.50 -11.06
C THR A 635 3.80 21.27 -11.31
N ILE A 636 3.16 21.80 -10.27
CA ILE A 636 1.94 22.61 -10.42
C ILE A 636 2.27 23.89 -11.19
N GLN A 637 3.32 24.59 -10.78
CA GLN A 637 3.73 25.84 -11.41
C GLN A 637 4.14 25.66 -12.88
N GLU A 638 4.89 24.61 -13.16
CA GLU A 638 5.39 24.31 -14.53
C GLU A 638 4.22 24.07 -15.50
N VAL A 639 3.27 23.23 -15.14
CA VAL A 639 2.11 22.92 -16.01
C VAL A 639 1.25 24.15 -16.28
N ILE A 640 1.06 24.99 -15.25
CA ILE A 640 0.26 26.23 -15.42
C ILE A 640 1.04 27.25 -16.25
N TYR A 641 2.35 27.35 -16.05
CA TYR A 641 3.22 28.25 -16.81
C TYR A 641 3.23 27.90 -18.30
N GLU A 642 3.42 26.63 -18.66
CA GLU A 642 3.40 26.17 -20.04
C GLU A 642 2.09 26.50 -20.77
N GLU A 643 0.94 26.44 -20.05
CA GLU A 643 -0.35 26.79 -20.62
C GLU A 643 -0.53 28.32 -20.74
N ALA A 644 -0.09 29.06 -19.74
CA ALA A 644 -0.17 30.53 -19.76
C ALA A 644 0.76 31.13 -20.83
N GLU A 645 1.96 30.58 -21.02
CA GLU A 645 2.92 31.02 -22.06
C GLU A 645 2.30 30.95 -23.46
N LYS A 646 1.48 29.96 -23.77
CA LYS A 646 0.76 29.82 -25.06
C LYS A 646 -0.20 30.98 -25.36
N LYS A 647 -0.68 31.66 -24.33
CA LYS A 647 -1.64 32.75 -24.43
C LYS A 647 -0.96 34.13 -24.46
N LEU A 648 0.36 34.20 -24.23
CA LEU A 648 1.08 35.45 -24.29
C LEU A 648 1.17 35.96 -25.72
N PRO A 649 1.03 37.27 -25.92
CA PRO A 649 1.05 37.86 -27.27
C PRO A 649 2.46 37.81 -27.91
N ASP A 650 2.50 37.61 -29.21
CA ASP A 650 3.73 37.68 -30.00
C ASP A 650 4.10 39.16 -30.29
N SER A 651 5.40 39.49 -30.14
CA SER A 651 5.93 40.86 -30.15
C SER A 651 6.14 41.46 -31.52
N ALA A 652 5.81 40.76 -32.57
CA ALA A 652 6.12 41.21 -33.92
C ALA A 652 5.39 42.52 -34.29
N GLY A 653 6.08 43.65 -34.24
CA GLY A 653 5.64 44.92 -34.87
C GLY A 653 5.06 46.01 -33.97
N TYR A 654 5.20 45.91 -32.64
CA TYR A 654 4.77 46.97 -31.72
C TYR A 654 5.50 48.31 -31.98
N ARG A 655 4.72 49.41 -31.91
CA ARG A 655 5.22 50.78 -31.91
C ARG A 655 4.55 51.57 -30.80
N ILE A 656 5.29 52.54 -30.25
CA ILE A 656 4.74 53.49 -29.29
C ILE A 656 3.82 54.44 -30.03
N VAL A 657 2.56 54.53 -29.60
CA VAL A 657 1.52 55.36 -30.22
C VAL A 657 1.16 56.56 -29.36
N LYS A 658 1.22 56.40 -28.01
CA LYS A 658 0.93 57.48 -27.06
C LYS A 658 2.22 57.90 -26.35
N ASP A 659 2.41 59.22 -26.11
CA ASP A 659 3.60 59.72 -25.38
C ASP A 659 3.48 59.41 -23.86
N GLN A 660 2.23 59.35 -23.33
CA GLN A 660 1.98 59.02 -21.95
C GLN A 660 0.61 58.34 -21.80
N VAL A 661 0.55 57.38 -20.90
CA VAL A 661 -0.69 56.72 -20.43
C VAL A 661 -0.67 56.63 -18.90
N ASP A 662 -1.78 57.07 -18.29
CA ASP A 662 -2.00 56.95 -16.85
C ASP A 662 -3.21 56.06 -16.64
N ILE A 663 -3.04 55.00 -15.82
CA ILE A 663 -4.12 54.06 -15.43
C ILE A 663 -4.32 54.14 -13.91
N ALA A 664 -5.56 54.24 -13.50
CA ALA A 664 -5.96 54.18 -12.09
C ALA A 664 -7.06 53.10 -11.92
N LEU A 665 -6.84 52.15 -11.03
CA LEU A 665 -7.75 51.05 -10.77
C LEU A 665 -8.19 50.98 -9.30
N PRO A 666 -9.43 50.49 -9.05
CA PRO A 666 -9.92 50.21 -7.71
C PRO A 666 -9.18 49.02 -7.09
N VAL A 667 -9.32 48.84 -5.78
CA VAL A 667 -9.04 47.59 -5.11
C VAL A 667 -10.29 46.71 -5.08
N ARG A 668 -10.14 45.48 -4.64
CA ARG A 668 -11.27 44.55 -4.57
C ARG A 668 -11.48 44.01 -3.12
N VAL A 669 -12.69 43.67 -2.80
CA VAL A 669 -13.09 42.81 -1.70
C VAL A 669 -13.60 41.47 -2.24
N ASN A 670 -13.19 40.40 -1.62
CA ASN A 670 -13.67 39.06 -1.93
C ASN A 670 -14.71 38.66 -0.86
N TRP A 671 -15.90 38.22 -1.29
CA TRP A 671 -16.99 37.85 -0.40
C TRP A 671 -17.21 36.34 -0.33
N GLY A 672 -17.11 35.63 -1.46
CA GLY A 672 -17.39 34.21 -1.54
C GLY A 672 -16.50 33.48 -2.52
N GLY A 673 -16.26 32.20 -2.22
CA GLY A 673 -15.56 31.29 -3.11
C GLY A 673 -14.04 31.45 -3.19
N GLY A 674 -13.43 32.36 -2.43
CA GLY A 674 -11.96 32.47 -2.36
C GLY A 674 -11.30 31.13 -2.02
N TRP A 675 -10.09 30.88 -2.51
CA TRP A 675 -9.36 29.62 -2.56
C TRP A 675 -9.82 28.66 -3.67
N THR A 676 -11.08 28.74 -4.14
CA THR A 676 -11.54 27.83 -5.21
C THR A 676 -10.94 28.16 -6.57
N ASP A 677 -10.39 29.36 -6.73
CA ASP A 677 -9.66 29.85 -7.90
C ASP A 677 -8.18 29.47 -7.90
N THR A 678 -7.71 28.84 -6.82
CA THR A 678 -6.30 28.47 -6.64
C THR A 678 -5.97 27.12 -7.27
N PRO A 679 -4.89 27.00 -8.07
CA PRO A 679 -4.40 25.73 -8.57
C PRO A 679 -3.97 24.77 -7.43
N PRO A 680 -4.11 23.44 -7.58
CA PRO A 680 -4.70 22.73 -8.71
C PRO A 680 -6.22 22.59 -8.65
N HIS A 681 -6.89 23.08 -7.58
CA HIS A 681 -8.35 22.95 -7.40
C HIS A 681 -9.15 23.53 -8.57
N CYS A 682 -8.84 24.77 -9.01
CA CYS A 682 -9.56 25.36 -10.13
C CYS A 682 -9.34 24.59 -11.45
N ASN A 683 -8.18 23.99 -11.64
CA ASN A 683 -7.88 23.16 -12.81
C ASN A 683 -8.65 21.84 -12.80
N GLU A 684 -8.81 21.21 -11.64
CA GLU A 684 -9.51 19.93 -11.53
C GLU A 684 -11.03 20.06 -11.40
N LYS A 685 -11.51 21.10 -10.71
CA LYS A 685 -12.94 21.24 -10.32
C LYS A 685 -13.60 22.53 -10.83
N GLY A 686 -12.84 23.43 -11.45
CA GLY A 686 -13.26 24.78 -11.74
C GLY A 686 -13.34 25.67 -10.49
N GLY A 687 -13.21 26.98 -10.64
CA GLY A 687 -13.34 27.96 -9.57
C GLY A 687 -14.63 28.77 -9.68
N VAL A 688 -15.11 29.29 -8.54
CA VAL A 688 -16.21 30.28 -8.49
C VAL A 688 -15.89 31.28 -7.40
N VAL A 689 -15.80 32.57 -7.76
CA VAL A 689 -15.51 33.65 -6.81
C VAL A 689 -16.47 34.81 -6.99
N LEU A 690 -17.00 35.33 -5.89
CA LEU A 690 -17.79 36.54 -5.83
C LEU A 690 -16.97 37.68 -5.23
N ASN A 691 -16.77 38.76 -5.96
CA ASN A 691 -16.06 39.92 -5.48
C ASN A 691 -16.68 41.25 -5.91
N ALA A 692 -16.25 42.34 -5.28
CA ALA A 692 -16.65 43.69 -5.61
C ALA A 692 -15.44 44.61 -5.66
N ALA A 693 -15.49 45.54 -6.60
CA ALA A 693 -14.53 46.62 -6.71
C ALA A 693 -14.90 47.79 -5.76
N MET A 694 -13.88 48.44 -5.19
CA MET A 694 -14.10 49.57 -4.29
C MET A 694 -13.01 50.62 -4.38
N LYS A 695 -13.37 51.88 -4.06
CA LYS A 695 -12.44 52.98 -3.79
C LYS A 695 -12.11 53.02 -2.29
N LEU A 696 -10.94 53.49 -1.99
CA LEU A 696 -10.53 53.79 -0.60
C LEU A 696 -10.28 55.29 -0.45
N ARG A 697 -10.90 55.88 0.55
CA ARG A 697 -10.75 57.32 0.83
C ARG A 697 -11.04 58.18 -0.41
N GLY A 698 -12.02 57.79 -1.19
CA GLY A 698 -12.49 58.50 -2.37
C GLY A 698 -11.63 58.37 -3.63
N ILE A 699 -10.53 57.57 -3.62
CA ILE A 699 -9.61 57.46 -4.76
C ILE A 699 -9.50 56.00 -5.25
N TYR A 700 -9.01 55.83 -6.45
CA TYR A 700 -8.54 54.56 -6.99
C TYR A 700 -7.07 54.35 -6.54
N PRO A 701 -6.81 53.42 -5.65
CA PRO A 701 -5.51 53.34 -4.98
C PRO A 701 -4.37 52.84 -5.89
N VAL A 702 -4.66 51.99 -6.88
CA VAL A 702 -3.66 51.38 -7.74
C VAL A 702 -3.48 52.25 -8.97
N GLN A 703 -2.26 52.83 -9.13
CA GLN A 703 -1.96 53.75 -10.23
C GLN A 703 -0.68 53.39 -10.88
N ILE A 704 -0.62 53.56 -12.21
CA ILE A 704 0.59 53.43 -13.02
C ILE A 704 0.70 54.57 -14.02
N THR A 705 1.92 54.87 -14.44
CA THR A 705 2.24 55.77 -15.56
C THR A 705 3.22 55.10 -16.48
N VAL A 706 2.91 55.06 -17.78
CA VAL A 706 3.82 54.63 -18.82
C VAL A 706 4.14 55.86 -19.68
N LYS A 707 5.44 56.14 -19.92
CA LYS A 707 5.86 57.29 -20.76
C LYS A 707 6.91 56.85 -21.78
N ARG A 708 6.89 57.52 -22.90
CA ARG A 708 7.94 57.42 -23.93
C ARG A 708 9.17 58.21 -23.47
N LEU A 709 10.36 57.63 -23.64
CA LEU A 709 11.65 58.27 -23.48
C LEU A 709 12.28 58.51 -24.84
N ASP A 710 13.03 59.62 -24.98
CA ASP A 710 13.80 59.88 -26.17
C ASP A 710 15.05 59.00 -26.26
N GLU A 711 15.59 58.64 -25.11
CA GLU A 711 16.74 57.73 -24.99
C GLU A 711 16.28 56.26 -25.06
N LEU A 712 17.14 55.37 -25.65
CA LEU A 712 16.79 53.97 -25.88
C LEU A 712 17.17 53.10 -24.70
N HIS A 713 16.48 53.25 -23.57
CA HIS A 713 16.59 52.44 -22.39
C HIS A 713 15.23 52.28 -21.71
N VAL A 714 15.17 51.49 -20.65
CA VAL A 714 13.97 51.31 -19.86
C VAL A 714 14.22 51.85 -18.45
N GLU A 715 13.29 52.68 -17.95
CA GLU A 715 13.28 53.17 -16.59
C GLU A 715 12.14 52.60 -15.80
N PHE A 716 12.43 52.09 -14.58
CA PHE A 716 11.42 51.62 -13.63
C PHE A 716 11.45 52.48 -12.38
N GLU A 717 10.24 52.87 -11.90
CA GLU A 717 10.05 53.54 -10.63
C GLU A 717 8.92 52.93 -9.84
N SER A 718 9.18 52.61 -8.57
CA SER A 718 8.14 52.22 -7.62
C SER A 718 8.02 53.33 -6.55
N LYS A 719 6.98 54.20 -6.71
CA LYS A 719 6.81 55.42 -5.89
C LYS A 719 6.48 55.13 -4.44
N ASP A 720 5.76 54.03 -4.18
CA ASP A 720 5.36 53.68 -2.82
C ASP A 720 6.51 53.12 -1.97
N ILE A 721 7.60 52.66 -2.59
CA ILE A 721 8.83 52.22 -1.89
C ILE A 721 10.00 53.16 -2.15
N GLY A 722 9.83 54.13 -3.02
CA GLY A 722 10.85 55.18 -3.28
C GLY A 722 12.10 54.67 -3.99
N VAL A 723 11.96 53.70 -4.89
CA VAL A 723 13.08 53.12 -5.67
C VAL A 723 12.93 53.41 -7.16
N TYR A 724 14.06 53.54 -7.80
CA TYR A 724 14.18 53.86 -9.24
C TYR A 724 15.39 53.10 -9.82
N THR A 725 15.30 52.66 -11.08
CA THR A 725 16.38 52.03 -11.78
C THR A 725 16.28 52.27 -13.29
N THR A 726 17.42 52.21 -13.96
CA THR A 726 17.53 52.22 -15.42
C THR A 726 18.07 50.87 -15.87
N VAL A 727 17.51 50.32 -16.95
CA VAL A 727 17.86 49.02 -17.50
C VAL A 727 18.24 49.19 -18.98
N ASP A 728 19.42 48.68 -19.34
CA ASP A 728 19.99 48.79 -20.66
C ASP A 728 20.07 47.49 -21.44
N SER A 729 19.71 46.35 -20.82
CA SER A 729 19.77 45.03 -21.45
C SER A 729 18.49 44.25 -21.32
N ALA A 730 18.15 43.44 -22.33
CA ALA A 730 17.02 42.53 -22.29
C ALA A 730 17.23 41.42 -21.25
N ALA A 731 18.45 40.96 -21.02
CA ALA A 731 18.79 39.93 -20.01
C ALA A 731 18.44 40.36 -18.58
N GLU A 732 18.67 41.66 -18.24
CA GLU A 732 18.25 42.19 -16.94
C GLU A 732 16.74 42.19 -16.76
N ILE A 733 15.97 42.43 -17.83
CA ILE A 733 14.51 42.37 -17.80
C ILE A 733 14.03 40.92 -17.65
N GLN A 734 14.69 39.98 -18.33
CA GLN A 734 14.39 38.56 -18.27
C GLN A 734 14.66 37.95 -16.88
N ASP A 735 15.55 38.55 -16.07
CA ASP A 735 15.77 38.16 -14.66
C ASP A 735 14.68 38.76 -13.75
N CYS A 736 13.42 38.31 -13.94
CA CYS A 736 12.26 38.73 -13.16
C CYS A 736 11.80 37.71 -12.14
N HIS A 737 12.51 36.58 -12.03
CA HIS A 737 12.14 35.48 -11.12
C HIS A 737 12.65 35.69 -9.69
N ASN A 738 13.51 36.67 -9.46
CA ASN A 738 14.04 36.93 -8.13
C ASN A 738 12.98 37.60 -7.23
N PRO A 739 12.50 36.93 -6.17
CA PRO A 739 11.46 37.50 -5.31
C PRO A 739 11.92 38.70 -4.47
N TYR A 740 13.24 38.97 -4.44
CA TYR A 740 13.80 40.12 -3.74
C TYR A 740 14.03 41.33 -4.68
N ASP A 741 13.79 41.18 -5.97
CA ASP A 741 13.87 42.28 -6.92
C ASP A 741 12.66 43.21 -6.79
N SER A 742 12.90 44.45 -6.45
CA SER A 742 11.85 45.46 -6.30
C SER A 742 11.14 45.77 -7.62
N PHE A 743 11.72 45.40 -8.75
CA PHE A 743 11.19 45.64 -10.09
C PHE A 743 10.74 44.36 -10.83
N ALA A 744 10.70 43.23 -10.17
CA ALA A 744 10.23 41.96 -10.77
C ALA A 744 8.90 42.12 -11.51
N LEU A 745 7.93 42.81 -10.93
CA LEU A 745 6.61 43.07 -11.51
C LEU A 745 6.71 43.94 -12.80
N HIS A 746 7.55 45.01 -12.81
CA HIS A 746 7.75 45.88 -13.97
C HIS A 746 8.40 45.09 -15.11
N LYS A 747 9.43 44.32 -14.81
CA LYS A 747 10.13 43.45 -15.78
C LYS A 747 9.17 42.43 -16.38
N ALA A 748 8.42 41.69 -15.51
CA ALA A 748 7.45 40.69 -15.96
C ALA A 748 6.33 41.30 -16.83
N ALA A 749 5.92 42.55 -16.60
CA ALA A 749 4.92 43.24 -17.41
C ALA A 749 5.40 43.45 -18.86
N LEU A 750 6.65 43.84 -19.06
CA LEU A 750 7.20 44.00 -20.41
C LEU A 750 7.34 42.67 -21.15
N ILE A 751 7.67 41.60 -20.41
CA ILE A 751 7.76 40.25 -20.97
C ILE A 751 6.34 39.74 -21.32
N ALA A 752 5.41 39.83 -20.40
CA ALA A 752 4.05 39.32 -20.58
C ALA A 752 3.31 40.06 -21.71
N CYS A 753 3.55 41.35 -21.89
CA CYS A 753 3.01 42.12 -23.03
C CYS A 753 3.73 41.82 -24.35
N GLY A 754 4.74 40.93 -24.36
CA GLY A 754 5.47 40.56 -25.59
C GLY A 754 6.47 41.59 -26.10
N ILE A 755 6.88 42.57 -25.30
CA ILE A 755 7.93 43.53 -25.68
C ILE A 755 9.32 42.86 -25.65
N ILE A 756 9.57 42.12 -24.59
CA ILE A 756 10.80 41.33 -24.38
C ILE A 756 10.44 39.86 -24.46
N PRO A 757 11.16 39.01 -25.19
CA PRO A 757 10.90 37.57 -25.23
C PRO A 757 11.23 36.92 -23.89
N VAL A 758 10.55 35.81 -23.59
CA VAL A 758 10.67 35.13 -22.30
C VAL A 758 12.04 34.51 -22.09
N LYS A 759 12.61 33.85 -23.11
CA LYS A 759 13.84 33.04 -23.01
C LYS A 759 14.85 33.27 -24.12
N GLU A 760 14.43 33.89 -25.22
CA GLU A 760 15.33 34.11 -26.38
C GLU A 760 16.27 35.31 -26.17
N GLU A 761 17.50 35.21 -26.63
CA GLU A 761 18.43 36.36 -26.63
C GLU A 761 17.85 37.51 -27.47
N ALA A 762 17.80 38.67 -26.89
CA ALA A 762 17.26 39.87 -27.56
C ALA A 762 18.13 41.09 -27.28
N ASP A 763 18.22 41.96 -28.30
CA ASP A 763 18.88 43.28 -28.19
C ASP A 763 17.83 44.33 -27.82
N LEU A 764 17.90 44.83 -26.57
CA LEU A 764 16.95 45.84 -26.06
C LEU A 764 17.00 47.12 -26.88
N GLN A 765 18.20 47.58 -27.34
CA GLN A 765 18.40 48.79 -28.13
C GLN A 765 17.68 48.66 -29.48
N GLU A 766 17.79 47.52 -30.14
CA GLU A 766 17.15 47.26 -31.42
C GLU A 766 15.61 47.20 -31.28
N ILE A 767 15.11 46.57 -30.20
CA ILE A 767 13.68 46.55 -29.88
C ILE A 767 13.15 47.96 -29.68
N LEU A 768 13.77 48.75 -28.79
CA LEU A 768 13.30 50.11 -28.49
C LEU A 768 13.40 51.05 -29.70
N LYS A 769 14.46 50.92 -30.50
CA LYS A 769 14.60 51.67 -31.76
C LYS A 769 13.47 51.35 -32.72
N ARG A 770 13.08 50.09 -32.87
CA ARG A 770 11.96 49.66 -33.70
C ARG A 770 10.64 50.19 -33.18
N MET A 771 10.47 50.23 -31.86
CA MET A 771 9.27 50.76 -31.19
C MET A 771 9.16 52.29 -31.27
N GLY A 772 10.26 52.97 -31.42
CA GLY A 772 10.31 54.46 -31.61
C GLY A 772 10.59 55.25 -30.32
N GLY A 773 11.24 54.65 -29.33
CA GLY A 773 11.69 55.31 -28.10
C GLY A 773 11.90 54.34 -26.94
N GLY A 774 12.47 54.84 -25.83
CA GLY A 774 12.51 54.09 -24.58
C GLY A 774 11.22 54.14 -23.81
N ILE A 775 11.21 53.38 -22.72
CA ILE A 775 9.99 53.19 -21.89
C ILE A 775 10.28 53.58 -20.44
N TYR A 776 9.49 54.46 -19.89
CA TYR A 776 9.40 54.67 -18.43
C TYR A 776 8.11 54.05 -17.91
N LEU A 777 8.25 53.17 -16.92
CA LEU A 777 7.08 52.54 -16.24
C LEU A 777 7.17 52.81 -14.75
N SER A 778 6.17 53.56 -14.24
CA SER A 778 6.06 53.89 -12.81
C SER A 778 4.83 53.23 -12.20
N THR A 779 4.99 52.75 -11.00
CA THR A 779 3.89 52.13 -10.22
C THR A 779 3.71 52.82 -8.88
N GLN A 780 2.44 52.90 -8.40
CA GLN A 780 2.12 53.45 -7.09
C GLN A 780 0.84 52.80 -6.52
N VAL A 781 0.86 52.46 -5.24
CA VAL A 781 -0.30 52.06 -4.48
C VAL A 781 -0.55 53.05 -3.34
N TYR A 782 -1.54 53.91 -3.46
CA TYR A 782 -1.80 55.00 -2.54
C TYR A 782 -2.46 54.54 -1.27
N GLY A 783 -1.78 54.75 -0.13
CA GLY A 783 -2.36 54.66 1.20
C GLY A 783 -2.81 53.26 1.60
N VAL A 784 -2.53 52.18 0.88
CA VAL A 784 -2.91 50.83 1.22
C VAL A 784 -1.71 50.10 1.82
N PRO A 785 -1.81 49.54 3.04
CA PRO A 785 -0.71 48.81 3.64
C PRO A 785 -0.34 47.54 2.80
N LYS A 786 0.96 47.23 2.73
CA LYS A 786 1.40 45.95 2.12
C LYS A 786 0.84 44.76 2.92
N GLY A 787 0.36 43.74 2.25
CA GLY A 787 -0.27 42.59 2.88
C GLY A 787 -1.69 42.88 3.39
N SER A 788 -2.38 43.86 2.85
CA SER A 788 -3.74 44.28 3.19
C SER A 788 -4.81 43.22 2.87
N GLY A 789 -4.55 42.29 1.98
CA GLY A 789 -5.54 41.33 1.49
C GLY A 789 -6.53 41.89 0.45
N LEU A 790 -6.28 43.10 -0.09
CA LEU A 790 -7.15 43.76 -1.07
C LEU A 790 -6.73 43.52 -2.54
N GLY A 791 -5.82 42.59 -2.81
CA GLY A 791 -5.39 42.20 -4.15
C GLY A 791 -4.50 43.21 -4.89
N THR A 792 -3.87 44.15 -4.16
CA THR A 792 -3.13 45.25 -4.74
C THR A 792 -2.01 44.82 -5.70
N SER A 793 -1.31 43.72 -5.46
CA SER A 793 -0.21 43.24 -6.32
C SER A 793 -0.70 42.81 -7.69
N SER A 794 -1.70 41.92 -7.75
CA SER A 794 -2.25 41.39 -9.01
C SER A 794 -3.04 42.47 -9.77
N ILE A 795 -3.68 43.41 -9.05
CA ILE A 795 -4.33 44.56 -9.69
C ILE A 795 -3.28 45.50 -10.30
N LEU A 796 -2.13 45.67 -9.64
CA LEU A 796 -1.02 46.47 -10.16
C LEU A 796 -0.43 45.83 -11.44
N SER A 797 -0.30 44.49 -11.44
CA SER A 797 0.05 43.76 -12.68
C SER A 797 -0.95 44.03 -13.81
N GLY A 798 -2.25 43.97 -13.50
CA GLY A 798 -3.32 44.30 -14.46
C GLY A 798 -3.27 45.73 -14.97
N ALA A 799 -2.97 46.73 -14.11
CA ALA A 799 -2.79 48.12 -14.49
C ALA A 799 -1.60 48.28 -15.46
N CYS A 800 -0.45 47.65 -15.17
CA CYS A 800 0.72 47.68 -16.02
C CYS A 800 0.43 47.08 -17.41
N VAL A 801 -0.18 45.92 -17.48
CA VAL A 801 -0.55 45.25 -18.74
C VAL A 801 -1.49 46.16 -19.56
N LYS A 802 -2.55 46.66 -18.94
CA LYS A 802 -3.53 47.56 -19.58
C LYS A 802 -2.86 48.82 -20.07
N GLY A 803 -2.03 49.49 -19.27
CA GLY A 803 -1.34 50.71 -19.59
C GLY A 803 -0.33 50.52 -20.72
N ILE A 804 0.41 49.42 -20.72
CA ILE A 804 1.36 49.09 -21.80
C ILE A 804 0.62 48.85 -23.12
N PHE A 805 -0.46 48.09 -23.15
CA PHE A 805 -1.23 47.90 -24.39
C PHE A 805 -1.85 49.21 -24.92
N GLU A 806 -2.36 50.07 -24.05
CA GLU A 806 -2.87 51.37 -24.46
C GLU A 806 -1.72 52.26 -24.96
N PHE A 807 -0.53 52.23 -24.37
CA PHE A 807 0.63 52.95 -24.79
C PHE A 807 1.13 52.52 -26.18
N LEU A 808 0.98 51.22 -26.48
CA LEU A 808 1.27 50.64 -27.80
C LEU A 808 0.14 50.76 -28.81
N GLY A 809 -0.97 51.40 -28.45
CA GLY A 809 -2.18 51.50 -29.30
C GLY A 809 -2.84 50.13 -29.61
N GLN A 810 -2.67 49.17 -28.76
CA GLN A 810 -3.26 47.82 -28.89
C GLN A 810 -4.61 47.79 -28.16
N GLU A 811 -5.69 47.64 -28.90
CA GLU A 811 -7.01 47.40 -28.33
C GLU A 811 -7.07 45.93 -27.87
N ARG A 812 -7.23 45.69 -26.56
CA ARG A 812 -7.41 44.38 -25.96
C ARG A 812 -8.69 44.32 -25.16
N THR A 813 -9.39 43.20 -25.27
CA THR A 813 -10.57 42.92 -24.44
C THR A 813 -10.13 42.64 -23.01
N ASP A 814 -11.03 42.84 -22.03
CA ASP A 814 -10.73 42.52 -20.63
C ASP A 814 -10.29 41.05 -20.46
N ALA A 815 -10.91 40.14 -21.22
CA ALA A 815 -10.55 38.69 -21.17
C ALA A 815 -9.10 38.42 -21.61
N GLU A 816 -8.65 39.10 -22.69
CA GLU A 816 -7.23 39.00 -23.12
C GLU A 816 -6.29 39.58 -22.07
N ILE A 817 -6.67 40.66 -21.41
CA ILE A 817 -5.85 41.28 -20.33
C ILE A 817 -5.78 40.31 -19.13
N TYR A 818 -6.88 39.64 -18.74
CA TYR A 818 -6.84 38.65 -17.66
C TYR A 818 -5.88 37.51 -17.96
N ASP A 819 -5.90 36.97 -19.19
CA ASP A 819 -5.01 35.89 -19.62
C ASP A 819 -3.53 36.32 -19.56
N VAL A 820 -3.22 37.53 -20.02
CA VAL A 820 -1.85 38.06 -19.97
C VAL A 820 -1.38 38.30 -18.54
N VAL A 821 -2.26 38.82 -17.67
CA VAL A 821 -1.92 39.02 -16.25
C VAL A 821 -1.69 37.69 -15.52
N LEU A 822 -2.51 36.66 -15.82
CA LEU A 822 -2.29 35.31 -15.28
C LEU A 822 -0.92 34.79 -15.73
N GLY A 823 -0.57 34.93 -17.00
CA GLY A 823 0.76 34.60 -17.54
C GLY A 823 1.89 35.36 -16.85
N MET A 824 1.71 36.66 -16.64
CA MET A 824 2.66 37.49 -15.91
C MET A 824 2.93 37.03 -14.49
N GLU A 825 1.89 36.64 -13.74
CA GLU A 825 2.04 36.13 -12.39
C GLU A 825 2.72 34.76 -12.35
N GLN A 826 2.50 33.92 -13.37
CA GLN A 826 3.24 32.66 -13.48
C GLN A 826 4.73 32.88 -13.82
N ILE A 827 5.04 33.87 -14.69
CA ILE A 827 6.44 34.27 -14.96
C ILE A 827 7.15 34.68 -13.66
N MET A 828 6.47 35.37 -12.74
CA MET A 828 7.01 35.76 -11.43
C MET A 828 6.97 34.63 -10.39
N SER A 829 6.47 33.45 -10.73
CA SER A 829 6.33 32.28 -9.82
C SER A 829 5.50 32.58 -8.56
N THR A 830 4.48 33.42 -8.64
CA THR A 830 3.66 33.80 -7.48
C THR A 830 2.63 32.72 -7.12
N GLY A 831 2.24 31.85 -8.05
CA GLY A 831 1.35 30.71 -7.83
C GLY A 831 -0.09 31.07 -7.41
N GLY A 832 -0.52 32.32 -7.57
CA GLY A 832 -1.83 32.83 -7.16
C GLY A 832 -2.98 32.39 -8.07
N GLY A 833 -4.22 32.59 -7.57
CA GLY A 833 -5.45 32.43 -8.37
C GLY A 833 -5.74 33.67 -9.24
N TRP A 834 -6.85 33.66 -9.98
CA TRP A 834 -7.23 34.71 -10.93
C TRP A 834 -8.24 35.74 -10.36
N GLN A 835 -8.63 35.65 -9.10
CA GLN A 835 -9.70 36.53 -8.54
C GLN A 835 -9.30 38.01 -8.44
N ASP A 836 -8.01 38.27 -8.21
CA ASP A 836 -7.55 39.62 -7.83
C ASP A 836 -7.51 40.58 -9.02
N GLN A 837 -6.89 40.13 -10.12
CA GLN A 837 -6.80 40.93 -11.33
C GLN A 837 -8.17 41.25 -11.93
N VAL A 838 -9.09 40.26 -11.98
CA VAL A 838 -10.46 40.50 -12.45
C VAL A 838 -11.17 41.46 -11.51
N GLY A 839 -10.95 41.31 -10.21
CA GLY A 839 -11.54 42.15 -9.16
C GLY A 839 -11.28 43.64 -9.35
N GLY A 840 -10.04 44.01 -9.73
CA GLY A 840 -9.64 45.42 -9.96
C GLY A 840 -9.85 45.92 -11.38
N LEU A 841 -9.70 45.07 -12.40
CA LEU A 841 -9.84 45.48 -13.81
C LEU A 841 -11.30 45.69 -14.22
N THR A 842 -12.24 44.99 -13.62
CA THR A 842 -13.68 45.09 -13.88
C THR A 842 -14.39 45.67 -12.66
N GLU A 843 -15.04 46.83 -12.88
CA GLU A 843 -15.83 47.48 -11.81
C GLU A 843 -17.15 46.73 -11.55
N GLY A 844 -17.74 47.02 -10.40
CA GLY A 844 -19.02 46.46 -9.98
C GLY A 844 -18.88 45.21 -9.12
N ILE A 845 -20.02 44.62 -8.77
CA ILE A 845 -20.11 43.28 -8.15
C ILE A 845 -20.12 42.27 -9.27
N LYS A 846 -19.35 41.22 -9.15
CA LYS A 846 -19.27 40.19 -10.18
C LYS A 846 -19.03 38.80 -9.62
N LEU A 847 -19.63 37.81 -10.27
CA LEU A 847 -19.34 36.40 -10.09
C LEU A 847 -18.36 35.96 -11.21
N ILE A 848 -17.26 35.43 -10.83
CA ILE A 848 -16.23 34.94 -11.74
C ILE A 848 -16.21 33.41 -11.63
N SER A 849 -16.24 32.73 -12.76
CA SER A 849 -16.23 31.27 -12.77
C SER A 849 -15.33 30.70 -13.86
N THR A 850 -14.82 29.50 -13.64
CA THR A 850 -14.09 28.69 -14.61
C THR A 850 -14.60 27.27 -14.66
N LYS A 851 -14.42 26.62 -15.82
CA LYS A 851 -14.60 25.17 -15.97
C LYS A 851 -13.32 24.43 -15.62
N PRO A 852 -13.41 23.13 -15.25
CA PRO A 852 -12.23 22.28 -15.11
C PRO A 852 -11.38 22.27 -16.40
N GLY A 853 -10.07 22.29 -16.25
CA GLY A 853 -9.09 22.29 -17.34
C GLY A 853 -7.82 23.01 -16.94
N ILE A 854 -6.68 22.67 -17.53
CA ILE A 854 -5.43 23.42 -17.31
C ILE A 854 -5.58 24.85 -17.85
N ALA A 855 -6.14 25.00 -19.05
CA ALA A 855 -6.52 26.30 -19.60
C ALA A 855 -7.72 26.87 -18.84
N GLN A 856 -7.49 27.91 -18.04
CA GLN A 856 -8.54 28.59 -17.30
C GLN A 856 -9.15 29.69 -18.21
N ASN A 857 -10.40 29.50 -18.64
CA ASN A 857 -11.18 30.49 -19.37
C ASN A 857 -12.16 31.15 -18.41
N LEU A 858 -11.93 32.43 -18.11
CA LEU A 858 -12.72 33.18 -17.12
C LEU A 858 -14.07 33.61 -17.73
N VAL A 859 -15.14 33.32 -17.02
CA VAL A 859 -16.46 33.86 -17.28
C VAL A 859 -16.78 34.85 -16.16
N VAL A 860 -16.95 36.14 -16.54
CA VAL A 860 -17.21 37.24 -15.61
C VAL A 860 -18.64 37.74 -15.80
N GLU A 861 -19.50 37.55 -14.81
CA GLU A 861 -20.89 37.96 -14.81
C GLU A 861 -21.09 39.12 -13.81
N LYS A 862 -21.41 40.31 -14.28
CA LYS A 862 -21.79 41.42 -13.41
C LYS A 862 -23.15 41.17 -12.78
N ILE A 863 -23.25 41.49 -11.48
CA ILE A 863 -24.47 41.29 -10.71
C ILE A 863 -25.24 42.60 -10.66
N GLU A 864 -26.47 42.55 -11.13
CA GLU A 864 -27.42 43.63 -11.08
C GLU A 864 -28.25 43.55 -9.80
N MET A 865 -28.18 44.59 -8.99
CA MET A 865 -28.94 44.67 -7.75
C MET A 865 -30.06 45.69 -7.85
N PRO A 866 -31.19 45.50 -7.09
CA PRO A 866 -32.21 46.56 -6.94
C PRO A 866 -31.58 47.79 -6.28
N GLU A 867 -32.04 49.01 -6.66
CA GLU A 867 -31.45 50.26 -6.12
C GLU A 867 -31.56 50.38 -4.59
N GLU A 868 -32.65 49.86 -3.99
CA GLU A 868 -32.81 49.79 -2.52
C GLU A 868 -31.75 48.90 -1.87
N GLY A 869 -31.46 47.71 -2.48
CA GLY A 869 -30.41 46.80 -2.01
C GLY A 869 -29.01 47.38 -2.15
N LYS A 870 -28.73 48.13 -3.26
CA LYS A 870 -27.46 48.83 -3.43
C LYS A 870 -27.24 49.88 -2.35
N LYS A 871 -28.30 50.66 -2.04
CA LYS A 871 -28.27 51.69 -0.98
C LYS A 871 -28.03 51.04 0.37
N GLU A 872 -28.80 50.01 0.73
CA GLU A 872 -28.64 49.27 1.99
C GLU A 872 -27.24 48.65 2.13
N LEU A 873 -26.71 48.01 1.08
CA LEU A 873 -25.37 47.44 1.09
C LEU A 873 -24.30 48.53 1.34
N LYS A 874 -24.38 49.69 0.65
CA LYS A 874 -23.43 50.80 0.85
C LYS A 874 -23.45 51.37 2.25
N GLU A 875 -24.64 51.48 2.84
CA GLU A 875 -24.81 51.95 4.21
C GLU A 875 -24.28 50.98 5.26
N ARG A 876 -24.52 49.68 5.10
CA ARG A 876 -24.19 48.63 6.06
C ARG A 876 -22.78 48.05 5.90
N PHE A 877 -22.18 48.13 4.72
CA PHE A 877 -20.84 47.61 4.50
C PHE A 877 -19.78 48.53 5.15
N ALA A 878 -18.92 47.97 5.98
CA ALA A 878 -17.78 48.67 6.58
C ALA A 878 -16.50 47.84 6.48
N LEU A 879 -15.36 48.52 6.47
CA LEU A 879 -14.04 47.91 6.34
C LEU A 879 -13.21 48.30 7.57
N ILE A 880 -12.77 47.31 8.32
CA ILE A 880 -11.96 47.47 9.55
C ILE A 880 -10.52 47.08 9.23
N TYR A 881 -9.59 47.97 9.43
CA TYR A 881 -8.16 47.62 9.41
C TYR A 881 -7.75 47.03 10.76
N THR A 882 -7.07 45.90 10.77
CA THR A 882 -6.70 45.18 11.99
C THR A 882 -5.47 45.75 12.72
N GLY A 883 -4.85 46.83 12.20
CA GLY A 883 -3.58 47.35 12.68
C GLY A 883 -2.38 46.43 12.40
N GLN A 884 -2.60 45.25 11.87
CA GLN A 884 -1.55 44.25 11.63
C GLN A 884 -1.34 44.02 10.13
N ARG A 885 -0.06 43.96 9.75
CA ARG A 885 0.32 43.45 8.44
C ARG A 885 0.28 41.94 8.49
N ARG A 886 -0.21 41.30 7.44
CA ARG A 886 -0.15 39.86 7.30
C ARG A 886 1.30 39.38 7.34
N LEU A 887 1.62 38.45 8.22
CA LEU A 887 2.91 37.75 8.21
C LEU A 887 2.87 36.77 7.03
N ALA A 888 3.90 36.80 6.19
CA ALA A 888 4.07 35.83 5.10
C ALA A 888 4.31 34.44 5.71
N ARG A 889 3.25 33.65 5.85
CA ARG A 889 3.33 32.22 6.14
C ARG A 889 3.15 31.48 4.82
N ASN A 890 3.58 30.22 4.78
CA ASN A 890 3.35 29.30 3.64
C ASN A 890 1.86 28.84 3.57
N LEU A 891 0.91 29.76 3.83
CA LEU A 891 -0.53 29.47 3.87
C LEU A 891 -1.02 28.81 2.56
N LEU A 892 -0.50 29.29 1.42
CA LEU A 892 -0.82 28.70 0.13
C LEU A 892 -0.44 27.21 0.08
N ARG A 893 0.75 26.86 0.56
CA ARG A 893 1.20 25.46 0.58
C ARG A 893 0.37 24.59 1.51
N ASP A 894 -0.07 25.10 2.66
CA ASP A 894 -0.89 24.36 3.62
C ASP A 894 -2.30 24.08 3.06
N VAL A 895 -2.95 25.07 2.46
CA VAL A 895 -4.28 24.93 1.85
C VAL A 895 -4.23 24.01 0.64
N VAL A 896 -3.27 24.25 -0.27
CA VAL A 896 -3.07 23.43 -1.48
C VAL A 896 -2.68 22.00 -1.10
N GLY A 897 -1.79 21.82 -0.12
CA GLY A 897 -1.41 20.50 0.40
C GLY A 897 -2.60 19.73 1.00
N GLY A 898 -3.50 20.41 1.72
CA GLY A 898 -4.75 19.82 2.22
C GLY A 898 -5.65 19.31 1.09
N TYR A 899 -5.72 20.05 -0.01
CA TYR A 899 -6.47 19.63 -1.20
C TYR A 899 -5.80 18.46 -1.93
N ILE A 900 -4.51 18.56 -2.24
CA ILE A 900 -3.74 17.51 -2.93
C ILE A 900 -3.80 16.20 -2.14
N GLY A 901 -3.65 16.30 -0.81
CA GLY A 901 -3.72 15.16 0.10
C GLY A 901 -5.12 14.60 0.33
N SER A 902 -6.14 15.14 -0.35
CA SER A 902 -7.56 14.73 -0.20
C SER A 902 -8.05 14.79 1.25
N ARG A 903 -7.63 15.83 2.00
CA ARG A 903 -8.08 16.04 3.37
C ARG A 903 -9.59 16.31 3.40
N PRO A 904 -10.40 15.51 4.14
CA PRO A 904 -11.86 15.60 4.08
C PRO A 904 -12.41 17.00 4.38
N GLU A 905 -11.84 17.69 5.38
CA GLU A 905 -12.24 19.05 5.78
C GLU A 905 -11.94 20.06 4.66
N SER A 906 -10.78 19.94 4.00
CA SER A 906 -10.39 20.82 2.89
C SER A 906 -11.29 20.63 1.67
N LEU A 907 -11.58 19.36 1.31
CA LEU A 907 -12.49 19.06 0.19
C LEU A 907 -13.90 19.55 0.46
N LYS A 908 -14.41 19.37 1.69
CA LYS A 908 -15.71 19.86 2.12
C LYS A 908 -15.78 21.39 2.05
N ALA A 909 -14.81 22.08 2.66
CA ALA A 909 -14.77 23.53 2.70
C ALA A 909 -14.75 24.14 1.29
N LEU A 910 -13.87 23.68 0.40
CA LEU A 910 -13.80 24.21 -0.98
C LEU A 910 -15.08 23.96 -1.76
N LYS A 911 -15.72 22.80 -1.60
CA LYS A 911 -17.01 22.50 -2.25
C LYS A 911 -18.13 23.42 -1.75
N GLU A 912 -18.23 23.63 -0.45
CA GLU A 912 -19.27 24.48 0.16
C GLU A 912 -19.03 25.97 -0.14
N MET A 913 -17.77 26.44 -0.16
CA MET A 913 -17.41 27.81 -0.56
C MET A 913 -17.89 28.16 -1.98
N LYS A 914 -17.77 27.22 -2.94
CA LYS A 914 -18.33 27.42 -4.30
C LYS A 914 -19.85 27.60 -4.28
N ALA A 915 -20.54 26.77 -3.52
CA ALA A 915 -21.99 26.84 -3.40
C ALA A 915 -22.44 28.15 -2.75
N ILE A 916 -21.76 28.58 -1.67
CA ILE A 916 -22.05 29.84 -0.96
C ILE A 916 -21.83 31.05 -1.87
N ALA A 917 -20.80 31.08 -2.70
CA ALA A 917 -20.60 32.18 -3.67
C ALA A 917 -21.78 32.36 -4.63
N VAL A 918 -22.36 31.25 -5.08
CA VAL A 918 -23.57 31.27 -5.93
C VAL A 918 -24.81 31.72 -5.14
N LEU A 919 -24.97 31.26 -3.90
CA LEU A 919 -26.09 31.70 -3.05
C LEU A 919 -25.99 33.19 -2.70
N MET A 920 -24.80 33.70 -2.43
CA MET A 920 -24.56 35.13 -2.23
C MET A 920 -24.95 35.95 -3.46
N ARG A 921 -24.66 35.47 -4.68
CA ARG A 921 -25.11 36.09 -5.90
C ARG A 921 -26.63 36.28 -5.88
N PHE A 922 -27.39 35.22 -5.62
CA PHE A 922 -28.85 35.30 -5.61
C PHE A 922 -29.39 36.22 -4.51
N ALA A 923 -28.79 36.23 -3.31
CA ALA A 923 -29.15 37.15 -2.24
C ALA A 923 -28.97 38.62 -2.69
N LEU A 924 -27.85 38.93 -3.35
CA LEU A 924 -27.58 40.29 -3.85
C LEU A 924 -28.52 40.68 -5.00
N GLU A 925 -28.81 39.79 -5.96
CA GLU A 925 -29.76 40.01 -7.03
C GLU A 925 -31.20 40.30 -6.54
N GLN A 926 -31.56 39.74 -5.38
CA GLN A 926 -32.83 40.01 -4.70
C GLN A 926 -32.76 41.22 -3.76
N GLY A 927 -31.61 41.78 -3.50
CA GLY A 927 -31.42 42.88 -2.54
C GLY A 927 -31.52 42.42 -1.07
N ASP A 928 -31.39 41.14 -0.80
CA ASP A 928 -31.48 40.56 0.55
C ASP A 928 -30.10 40.62 1.23
N ILE A 929 -29.81 41.70 1.92
CA ILE A 929 -28.56 41.96 2.58
C ILE A 929 -28.42 41.14 3.89
N ASP A 930 -29.53 40.76 4.51
CA ASP A 930 -29.52 39.92 5.74
C ASP A 930 -29.10 38.51 5.41
N GLU A 931 -29.67 37.90 4.34
CA GLU A 931 -29.22 36.57 3.84
C GLU A 931 -27.76 36.63 3.40
N PHE A 932 -27.36 37.68 2.68
CA PHE A 932 -25.96 37.89 2.28
C PHE A 932 -24.99 37.92 3.49
N ALA A 933 -25.36 38.61 4.57
CA ALA A 933 -24.59 38.68 5.80
C ALA A 933 -24.46 37.30 6.48
N GLY A 934 -25.57 36.52 6.51
CA GLY A 934 -25.56 35.14 7.00
C GLY A 934 -24.62 34.22 6.21
N LEU A 935 -24.61 34.35 4.89
CA LEU A 935 -23.71 33.60 4.01
C LEU A 935 -22.23 34.00 4.17
N LEU A 936 -21.94 35.28 4.45
CA LEU A 936 -20.57 35.72 4.81
C LEU A 936 -20.06 35.03 6.07
N ASN A 937 -20.91 34.89 7.10
CA ASN A 937 -20.54 34.15 8.32
C ASN A 937 -20.26 32.68 8.05
N GLN A 938 -21.08 32.01 7.24
CA GLN A 938 -20.84 30.62 6.85
C GLN A 938 -19.51 30.48 6.06
N HIS A 939 -19.22 31.43 5.18
CA HIS A 939 -17.97 31.43 4.43
C HIS A 939 -16.76 31.67 5.35
N TRP A 940 -16.90 32.52 6.38
CA TRP A 940 -15.90 32.73 7.42
C TRP A 940 -15.56 31.43 8.16
N GLU A 941 -16.57 30.65 8.59
CA GLU A 941 -16.41 29.37 9.27
C GLU A 941 -15.65 28.36 8.40
N LEU A 942 -16.01 28.27 7.11
CA LEU A 942 -15.34 27.39 6.15
C LEU A 942 -13.88 27.81 5.91
N SER A 943 -13.59 29.13 5.89
CA SER A 943 -12.23 29.64 5.76
C SER A 943 -11.37 29.24 6.97
N CYS A 944 -11.90 29.35 8.18
CA CYS A 944 -11.24 28.89 9.40
C CYS A 944 -11.07 27.36 9.46
N MET A 945 -12.00 26.59 8.86
CA MET A 945 -11.88 25.14 8.74
C MET A 945 -10.78 24.76 7.74
N LEU A 946 -10.65 25.51 6.66
CA LEU A 946 -9.66 25.26 5.61
C LEU A 946 -8.24 25.57 6.10
N ASP A 947 -8.09 26.69 6.83
CA ASP A 947 -6.83 27.11 7.44
C ASP A 947 -7.04 27.79 8.80
N ALA A 948 -6.46 27.22 9.84
CA ALA A 948 -6.50 27.81 11.19
C ALA A 948 -5.79 29.17 11.29
N GLY A 949 -4.89 29.50 10.38
CA GLY A 949 -4.23 30.79 10.29
C GLY A 949 -5.07 31.92 9.69
N THR A 950 -6.30 31.63 9.23
CA THR A 950 -7.27 32.64 8.75
C THR A 950 -7.58 33.66 9.82
N THR A 951 -7.70 33.25 11.06
CA THR A 951 -7.88 34.13 12.22
C THR A 951 -6.68 34.13 13.18
N ASN A 952 -6.67 35.04 14.11
CA ASN A 952 -5.74 35.12 15.25
C ASN A 952 -6.39 35.84 16.42
N THR A 953 -5.73 35.87 17.59
CA THR A 953 -6.25 36.46 18.81
C THR A 953 -6.67 37.94 18.64
N CYS A 954 -5.94 38.73 17.83
CA CYS A 954 -6.29 40.12 17.58
C CYS A 954 -7.57 40.24 16.74
N ILE A 955 -7.68 39.44 15.65
CA ILE A 955 -8.89 39.42 14.81
C ILE A 955 -10.10 38.96 15.63
N ASP A 956 -9.95 37.94 16.46
CA ASP A 956 -11.02 37.43 17.30
C ASP A 956 -11.48 38.45 18.34
N GLN A 957 -10.55 39.24 18.93
CA GLN A 957 -10.87 40.33 19.84
C GLN A 957 -11.61 41.46 19.11
N ILE A 958 -11.19 41.88 17.93
CA ILE A 958 -11.89 42.90 17.14
C ILE A 958 -13.33 42.45 16.85
N LEU A 959 -13.50 41.21 16.39
CA LEU A 959 -14.83 40.66 16.10
C LEU A 959 -15.71 40.55 17.36
N LEU A 960 -15.14 40.17 18.49
CA LEU A 960 -15.86 40.10 19.75
C LEU A 960 -16.35 41.48 20.24
N VAL A 961 -15.51 42.53 20.07
CA VAL A 961 -15.85 43.91 20.48
C VAL A 961 -17.01 44.50 19.67
N CYS A 962 -17.16 44.07 18.42
CA CYS A 962 -18.20 44.56 17.51
C CYS A 962 -19.35 43.57 17.25
N GLU A 963 -19.39 42.43 17.95
CA GLU A 963 -20.37 41.36 17.70
C GLU A 963 -21.83 41.82 17.78
N ASP A 964 -22.15 42.68 18.70
CA ASP A 964 -23.49 43.27 18.85
C ASP A 964 -23.85 44.32 17.80
N LEU A 965 -22.88 44.80 17.01
CA LEU A 965 -23.06 45.80 15.95
C LEU A 965 -23.10 45.22 14.52
N ILE A 966 -22.75 43.98 14.34
CA ILE A 966 -22.59 43.34 12.98
C ILE A 966 -23.52 42.15 12.81
N ASP A 967 -24.00 41.96 11.57
CA ASP A 967 -24.76 40.77 11.12
C ASP A 967 -23.88 39.83 10.30
N GLY A 968 -22.86 40.37 9.63
CA GLY A 968 -21.96 39.56 8.79
C GLY A 968 -20.50 39.96 8.99
N LYS A 969 -19.60 38.98 8.83
CA LYS A 969 -18.16 39.19 8.95
C LYS A 969 -17.38 38.33 7.98
N PHE A 970 -16.28 38.86 7.46
CA PHE A 970 -15.31 38.12 6.65
C PHE A 970 -13.95 38.84 6.64
N ILE A 971 -12.87 38.16 6.33
CA ILE A 971 -11.54 38.76 6.20
C ILE A 971 -11.11 38.84 4.75
N SER A 972 -10.46 39.92 4.36
CA SER A 972 -9.94 40.12 3.00
C SER A 972 -8.70 39.25 2.74
N GLY A 973 -8.65 38.59 1.61
CA GLY A 973 -7.52 37.75 1.20
C GLY A 973 -7.48 36.43 1.99
N ALA A 974 -6.26 35.91 2.25
CA ALA A 974 -6.08 34.62 2.90
C ALA A 974 -6.14 34.69 4.45
N GLY A 975 -6.46 35.82 5.05
CA GLY A 975 -6.57 35.96 6.49
C GLY A 975 -5.29 36.29 7.23
N GLY A 976 -5.33 36.18 8.56
CA GLY A 976 -4.18 36.40 9.45
C GLY A 976 -3.77 37.86 9.67
N GLY A 977 -4.49 38.84 9.12
CA GLY A 977 -4.25 40.27 9.20
C GLY A 977 -4.85 41.05 8.03
N GLY A 978 -4.60 42.35 7.94
CA GLY A 978 -5.13 43.24 6.90
C GLY A 978 -6.51 43.77 7.22
N PHE A 979 -7.51 43.60 6.36
CA PHE A 979 -8.84 44.15 6.49
C PHE A 979 -9.91 43.13 6.79
N ILE A 980 -10.74 43.40 7.80
CA ILE A 980 -11.98 42.68 8.09
C ILE A 980 -13.13 43.43 7.40
N GLN A 981 -13.98 42.70 6.68
CA GLN A 981 -15.22 43.20 6.07
C GLN A 981 -16.38 42.86 7.01
N VAL A 982 -17.26 43.80 7.27
CA VAL A 982 -18.43 43.57 8.11
C VAL A 982 -19.68 44.16 7.46
N ILE A 983 -20.83 43.52 7.69
CA ILE A 983 -22.15 44.07 7.41
C ILE A 983 -22.75 44.49 8.73
N LEU A 984 -23.01 45.77 8.89
CA LEU A 984 -23.60 46.33 10.09
C LEU A 984 -25.07 45.93 10.23
N LYS A 985 -25.58 45.89 11.44
CA LYS A 985 -27.01 45.81 11.72
C LYS A 985 -27.75 47.04 11.19
N LYS A 986 -29.06 46.92 10.84
CA LYS A 986 -29.86 47.93 10.15
C LYS A 986 -29.86 49.29 10.87
N ASP A 987 -29.78 49.33 12.17
CA ASP A 987 -29.84 50.56 12.94
C ASP A 987 -28.46 51.03 13.45
N VAL A 988 -27.39 50.46 12.91
CA VAL A 988 -25.99 50.75 13.32
C VAL A 988 -25.28 51.52 12.24
N THR A 989 -24.60 52.64 12.63
CA THR A 989 -23.82 53.46 11.67
C THR A 989 -22.30 53.13 11.74
N LYS A 990 -21.59 53.52 10.70
CA LYS A 990 -20.10 53.37 10.65
C LYS A 990 -19.41 54.14 11.71
N GLU A 991 -19.97 55.31 12.12
CA GLU A 991 -19.47 56.14 13.20
C GLU A 991 -19.59 55.44 14.55
N GLN A 992 -20.70 54.75 14.83
CA GLN A 992 -20.86 53.96 16.04
C GLN A 992 -19.84 52.78 16.10
N LEU A 993 -19.58 52.13 14.99
CA LEU A 993 -18.56 51.10 14.90
C LEU A 993 -17.16 51.70 15.16
N HIS A 994 -16.86 52.83 14.54
CA HIS A 994 -15.58 53.53 14.74
C HIS A 994 -15.38 53.94 16.23
N GLU A 995 -16.38 54.59 16.87
CA GLU A 995 -16.35 54.96 18.28
C GLU A 995 -16.14 53.74 19.20
N ARG A 996 -16.81 52.61 18.92
CA ARG A 996 -16.65 51.34 19.66
C ARG A 996 -15.22 50.80 19.57
N LEU A 997 -14.67 50.69 18.38
CA LEU A 997 -13.32 50.18 18.17
C LEU A 997 -12.24 51.12 18.71
N HIS A 998 -12.40 52.43 18.47
CA HIS A 998 -11.46 53.44 18.98
C HIS A 998 -11.47 53.49 20.52
N GLY A 999 -12.63 53.32 21.17
CA GLY A 999 -12.75 53.24 22.62
C GLY A 999 -12.00 52.08 23.26
N VAL A 1000 -11.84 50.96 22.56
CA VAL A 1000 -11.15 49.76 23.06
C VAL A 1000 -9.70 49.68 22.59
N PHE A 1001 -9.42 49.97 21.34
CA PHE A 1001 -8.11 49.73 20.70
C PHE A 1001 -7.23 50.99 20.64
N GLN A 1002 -7.76 52.15 20.83
CA GLN A 1002 -7.04 53.45 20.88
C GLN A 1002 -5.99 53.57 19.75
N ASP A 1003 -4.72 53.77 20.11
CA ASP A 1003 -3.60 53.96 19.14
C ASP A 1003 -3.00 52.64 18.59
N SER A 1004 -3.69 51.52 18.72
CA SER A 1004 -3.20 50.21 18.23
C SER A 1004 -3.16 50.08 16.69
N GLY A 1005 -3.75 51.04 15.96
CA GLY A 1005 -3.89 51.05 14.50
C GLY A 1005 -5.14 50.35 14.00
N VAL A 1006 -5.99 49.77 14.89
CA VAL A 1006 -7.31 49.23 14.54
C VAL A 1006 -8.26 50.38 14.27
N ASP A 1007 -8.81 50.45 13.04
CA ASP A 1007 -9.67 51.56 12.64
C ASP A 1007 -10.66 51.17 11.52
N VAL A 1008 -11.79 51.89 11.48
CA VAL A 1008 -12.73 51.81 10.34
C VAL A 1008 -12.27 52.73 9.21
N TRP A 1009 -12.06 52.15 8.03
CA TRP A 1009 -11.59 52.90 6.88
C TRP A 1009 -12.75 53.33 5.97
N ASP A 1010 -12.67 54.59 5.51
CA ASP A 1010 -13.59 55.08 4.49
C ASP A 1010 -13.41 54.31 3.17
N CYS A 1011 -14.49 53.69 2.71
CA CYS A 1011 -14.54 52.89 1.52
C CYS A 1011 -15.86 53.06 0.78
N GLU A 1012 -15.79 53.03 -0.55
CA GLU A 1012 -16.96 53.15 -1.44
C GLU A 1012 -17.01 51.96 -2.39
N LEU A 1013 -18.04 51.13 -2.22
CA LEU A 1013 -18.32 50.02 -3.14
C LEU A 1013 -18.80 50.58 -4.50
N LEU A 1014 -18.19 50.10 -5.57
CA LEU A 1014 -18.61 50.40 -6.94
C LEU A 1014 -19.68 49.36 -7.34
N VAL A 1015 -20.98 49.72 -7.08
CA VAL A 1015 -22.11 48.78 -7.23
C VAL A 1015 -23.19 49.41 -8.16
#